data_a97562cf533658aca03b5dc0a445cee7
#
_entry.id   a97562cf533658aca03b5dc0a445cee7
#
_cell.length_a   1.000
_cell.length_b   1.000
_cell.length_c   1.000
_cell.angle_alpha   90.00
_cell.angle_beta   90.00
_cell.angle_gamma   90.00
#
_symmetry.space_group_name_H-M   'P 1'
#
loop_
_entity.id
_entity.type
_entity.pdbx_description
1 polymer ?
#
loop_
_entity_poly.entity_id
_entity_poly.type
_entity_poly.pdbx_seq_one_letter_code
_entity_poly.pdbx_strand_id
1 'polypeptide(L)'
;MSTREPWAEGEMLVHLSYEATRTLGGMGVVLEHLLSAPEYRQAFPRTLLVSPTVRPCGLGSYAPEESLARDLETHGEVFYSGLRRDNPERWARVFRPVEEQHDVSFVYGRRDAPGGPVEVLLVDLTDVLRGYRVRMGTLPKFLARLHTLLGVDLPFDCRGPRPAAWRGLSRVWRQRFGTRLGAAPWVNRLFRKAVRHGLLDAPALDHDAMLAIVLAEPVFDALERLRPTDGAGTVILAQEHLSLPLAYKALLDGRRWCRTVYYAGEVRTPRVLVEYGEAGQGASDARFYNIQRLGLEQGKTLDQVYPVSTWPNFQILRNGHLCDRVGAVSASVADELRFLDERYALQPVTVVPHGHRPIETGWDAKEAARAKVLAHARNAWGKDFRLLLTHIARDEVCKGLWRDVDVCEHLATLLPPERKPALLMMVTEWNEADPSDNLRALKTRVDAFNAKDTGLHIALVNQPTWPAGLDFTRDDLHRATDVSLGQSLYESYGLAQLEALGCGAICVISGASGARRALKAVCERQGLSEAAHPNLVVSDPVADARAAGLAHSMETWKALPASVLREAELRTAERVAEEVVRRLPRDAHEGRLLLATGWALSERLHWEPLIREQLLPLLRFPKEEAQDVSDWSAAHG
;
A
#
# COMPACT_ATOMS: atom_id res chain seq x y z
N MET A 1 -12.84 37.86 25.14
CA MET A 1 -13.57 36.91 24.31
C MET A 1 -12.60 35.81 23.97
N SER A 2 -12.80 34.61 24.53
CA SER A 2 -11.97 33.42 24.22
C SER A 2 -12.28 33.00 22.80
N THR A 3 -11.36 33.20 21.89
CA THR A 3 -11.40 32.60 20.54
C THR A 3 -11.17 31.10 20.71
N ARG A 4 -12.21 30.34 21.10
CA ARG A 4 -12.21 28.89 20.98
C ARG A 4 -12.13 28.58 19.50
N GLU A 5 -11.09 27.89 19.10
CA GLU A 5 -10.94 27.45 17.72
C GLU A 5 -11.98 26.34 17.45
N PRO A 6 -12.76 26.43 16.37
CA PRO A 6 -13.90 25.53 16.14
C PRO A 6 -13.53 24.04 16.00
N TRP A 7 -12.24 23.73 15.81
CA TRP A 7 -11.75 22.35 15.66
C TRP A 7 -11.28 21.69 16.96
N ALA A 8 -11.33 22.39 18.11
CA ALA A 8 -10.97 21.80 19.41
C ALA A 8 -12.09 20.95 20.03
N GLU A 9 -13.26 20.91 19.41
CA GLU A 9 -14.44 20.20 19.88
C GLU A 9 -14.77 19.01 18.98
N GLY A 10 -15.30 17.94 19.58
CA GLY A 10 -15.74 16.74 18.88
C GLY A 10 -14.73 15.59 18.87
N GLU A 11 -15.19 14.42 18.47
CA GLU A 11 -14.38 13.20 18.40
C GLU A 11 -13.24 13.35 17.39
N MET A 12 -12.02 13.00 17.83
CA MET A 12 -10.81 13.10 17.03
C MET A 12 -10.43 11.75 16.44
N LEU A 13 -10.23 11.69 15.13
CA LEU A 13 -9.66 10.52 14.44
C LEU A 13 -8.21 10.81 14.02
N VAL A 14 -7.29 9.95 14.46
CA VAL A 14 -5.86 10.04 14.16
C VAL A 14 -5.50 9.00 13.13
N HIS A 15 -5.02 9.44 11.97
CA HIS A 15 -4.44 8.57 10.94
C HIS A 15 -2.92 8.69 10.96
N LEU A 16 -2.22 7.58 11.05
CA LEU A 16 -0.79 7.54 10.79
C LEU A 16 -0.54 7.09 9.35
N SER A 17 0.04 7.97 8.53
CA SER A 17 0.29 7.73 7.10
C SER A 17 1.56 8.46 6.64
N TYR A 18 2.35 7.85 5.76
CA TYR A 18 3.48 8.53 5.10
C TYR A 18 3.05 9.58 4.06
N GLU A 19 1.77 9.64 3.73
CA GLU A 19 1.21 10.52 2.69
C GLU A 19 0.32 11.62 3.28
N ALA A 20 0.65 12.11 4.49
CA ALA A 20 -0.17 13.12 5.18
C ALA A 20 -0.20 14.48 4.47
N THR A 21 0.85 14.88 3.74
CA THR A 21 0.94 16.19 3.08
C THR A 21 0.63 16.15 1.59
N ARG A 22 0.77 14.99 0.94
CA ARG A 22 0.57 14.84 -0.50
C ARG A 22 0.24 13.40 -0.87
N THR A 23 -0.48 13.22 -1.96
CA THR A 23 -0.83 11.91 -2.53
C THR A 23 0.32 11.40 -3.40
N LEU A 24 0.97 10.33 -2.98
CA LEU A 24 2.07 9.70 -3.71
C LEU A 24 1.72 8.30 -4.23
N GLY A 25 0.82 7.60 -3.54
CA GLY A 25 0.48 6.22 -3.84
C GLY A 25 -0.97 5.86 -3.48
N GLY A 26 -1.26 4.57 -3.43
CA GLY A 26 -2.61 4.06 -3.18
C GLY A 26 -3.21 4.49 -1.84
N MET A 27 -2.39 4.62 -0.80
CA MET A 27 -2.85 5.06 0.52
C MET A 27 -3.28 6.53 0.51
N GLY A 28 -2.53 7.39 -0.15
CA GLY A 28 -2.88 8.80 -0.31
C GLY A 28 -4.18 8.98 -1.11
N VAL A 29 -4.39 8.19 -2.16
CA VAL A 29 -5.65 8.17 -2.92
C VAL A 29 -6.83 7.77 -2.03
N VAL A 30 -6.68 6.71 -1.22
CA VAL A 30 -7.71 6.30 -0.25
C VAL A 30 -8.01 7.41 0.75
N LEU A 31 -6.97 8.03 1.30
CA LEU A 31 -7.11 9.11 2.27
C LEU A 31 -7.83 10.32 1.68
N GLU A 32 -7.49 10.75 0.46
CA GLU A 32 -8.18 11.85 -0.24
C GLU A 32 -9.67 11.54 -0.46
N HIS A 33 -10.01 10.32 -0.84
CA HIS A 33 -11.41 9.92 -0.98
C HIS A 33 -12.16 9.93 0.35
N LEU A 34 -11.57 9.43 1.44
CA LEU A 34 -12.16 9.49 2.76
C LEU A 34 -12.38 10.94 3.22
N LEU A 35 -11.38 11.79 3.04
CA LEU A 35 -11.43 13.20 3.41
C LEU A 35 -12.43 14.01 2.56
N SER A 36 -12.78 13.54 1.36
CA SER A 36 -13.80 14.16 0.51
C SER A 36 -15.22 13.71 0.84
N ALA A 37 -15.39 12.62 1.60
CA ALA A 37 -16.71 12.05 1.90
C ALA A 37 -17.40 12.81 3.05
N PRO A 38 -18.61 13.38 2.82
CA PRO A 38 -19.34 14.15 3.84
C PRO A 38 -19.63 13.35 5.11
N GLU A 39 -20.05 12.09 4.98
CA GLU A 39 -20.37 11.22 6.11
C GLU A 39 -19.16 11.00 7.02
N TYR A 40 -17.99 10.80 6.41
CA TYR A 40 -16.73 10.64 7.16
C TYR A 40 -16.38 11.93 7.92
N ARG A 41 -16.50 13.08 7.26
CA ARG A 41 -16.20 14.40 7.85
C ARG A 41 -17.18 14.80 8.96
N GLN A 42 -18.46 14.42 8.82
CA GLN A 42 -19.47 14.63 9.86
C GLN A 42 -19.25 13.72 11.08
N ALA A 43 -18.78 12.47 10.83
CA ALA A 43 -18.48 11.54 11.92
C ALA A 43 -17.27 11.95 12.73
N PHE A 44 -16.24 12.46 12.06
CA PHE A 44 -14.97 12.91 12.66
C PHE A 44 -14.67 14.33 12.21
N PRO A 45 -15.30 15.32 12.85
CA PRO A 45 -15.11 16.74 12.51
C PRO A 45 -13.65 17.16 12.72
N ARG A 46 -12.93 16.46 13.58
CA ARG A 46 -11.51 16.63 13.80
C ARG A 46 -10.72 15.41 13.33
N THR A 47 -10.01 15.55 12.22
CA THR A 47 -9.13 14.51 11.68
C THR A 47 -7.69 15.02 11.72
N LEU A 48 -6.80 14.24 12.34
CA LEU A 48 -5.38 14.51 12.43
C LEU A 48 -4.58 13.47 11.63
N LEU A 49 -3.85 13.92 10.62
CA LEU A 49 -2.93 13.11 9.85
C LEU A 49 -1.54 13.20 10.46
N VAL A 50 -0.97 12.08 10.83
CA VAL A 50 0.38 11.99 11.39
C VAL A 50 1.31 11.34 10.38
N SER A 51 2.47 11.95 10.11
CA SER A 51 3.48 11.38 9.21
C SER A 51 4.87 11.49 9.81
N PRO A 52 5.65 10.39 9.83
CA PRO A 52 7.08 10.49 10.08
C PRO A 52 7.77 11.14 8.89
N THR A 53 8.86 11.83 9.17
CA THR A 53 9.73 12.38 8.15
C THR A 53 11.17 12.21 8.56
N VAL A 54 12.02 11.98 7.56
CA VAL A 54 13.47 11.84 7.72
C VAL A 54 14.13 12.66 6.64
N ARG A 55 14.90 13.66 7.07
CA ARG A 55 15.64 14.52 6.15
C ARG A 55 16.69 13.70 5.39
N PRO A 56 16.78 13.81 4.06
CA PRO A 56 17.75 13.05 3.28
C PRO A 56 19.18 13.30 3.75
N CYS A 57 19.95 12.25 3.93
CA CYS A 57 21.39 12.33 4.16
C CYS A 57 22.10 12.43 2.81
N GLY A 58 22.35 13.61 2.27
CA GLY A 58 23.07 13.76 1.01
C GLY A 58 23.71 15.14 0.86
N LEU A 59 24.95 15.15 0.36
CA LEU A 59 25.64 16.35 -0.11
C LEU A 59 24.90 16.87 -1.36
N GLY A 60 24.16 17.93 -1.23
CA GLY A 60 23.57 18.65 -2.35
C GLY A 60 22.15 19.13 -2.08
N SER A 61 22.02 20.42 -1.91
CA SER A 61 20.88 21.28 -2.21
C SER A 61 19.55 21.10 -1.47
N TYR A 62 19.52 20.58 -0.27
CA TYR A 62 18.37 20.79 0.60
C TYR A 62 18.81 21.53 1.86
N ALA A 63 18.28 22.72 2.08
CA ALA A 63 18.18 23.30 3.41
C ALA A 63 17.11 22.45 4.14
N PRO A 64 17.50 21.48 4.98
CA PRO A 64 16.60 20.40 5.38
C PRO A 64 15.47 20.90 6.26
N GLU A 65 15.69 22.04 6.92
CA GLU A 65 14.82 22.57 7.95
C GLU A 65 13.62 23.34 7.36
N GLU A 66 13.76 23.86 6.17
CA GLU A 66 12.71 24.62 5.49
C GLU A 66 11.78 23.74 4.63
N SER A 67 12.24 22.56 4.18
CA SER A 67 11.47 21.77 3.21
C SER A 67 10.17 21.19 3.82
N LEU A 68 10.20 20.77 5.08
CA LEU A 68 9.01 20.24 5.75
C LEU A 68 7.96 21.32 6.01
N ALA A 69 8.42 22.49 6.49
CA ALA A 69 7.54 23.63 6.67
C ALA A 69 7.02 24.17 5.33
N ARG A 70 7.84 24.10 4.26
CA ARG A 70 7.41 24.46 2.91
C ARG A 70 6.33 23.54 2.36
N ASP A 71 6.42 22.23 2.57
CA ASP A 71 5.39 21.30 2.09
C ASP A 71 4.01 21.67 2.66
N LEU A 72 3.92 22.00 3.95
CA LEU A 72 2.69 22.49 4.54
C LEU A 72 2.32 23.92 4.10
N GLU A 73 3.28 24.84 3.99
CA GLU A 73 3.03 26.22 3.55
C GLU A 73 2.57 26.29 2.08
N THR A 74 3.01 25.37 1.24
CA THR A 74 2.58 25.31 -0.17
C THR A 74 1.14 24.77 -0.29
N HIS A 75 0.70 23.91 0.65
CA HIS A 75 -0.58 23.21 0.60
C HIS A 75 -1.45 23.45 1.85
N GLY A 76 -1.09 24.37 2.73
CA GLY A 76 -1.80 24.65 3.97
C GLY A 76 -1.14 25.72 4.82
N GLU A 77 -1.41 25.69 6.12
CA GLU A 77 -0.97 26.67 7.13
C GLU A 77 -0.18 25.97 8.25
N VAL A 78 1.00 26.50 8.59
CA VAL A 78 1.82 26.02 9.69
C VAL A 78 1.52 26.79 10.98
N PHE A 79 1.08 26.09 12.02
CA PHE A 79 0.82 26.64 13.35
C PHE A 79 2.02 26.57 14.28
N TYR A 80 2.84 25.53 14.13
CA TYR A 80 4.04 25.28 14.92
C TYR A 80 5.11 24.57 14.10
N SER A 81 6.38 24.94 14.30
CA SER A 81 7.51 24.21 13.76
C SER A 81 8.67 24.24 14.75
N GLY A 82 9.05 23.07 15.28
CA GLY A 82 10.23 22.89 16.11
C GLY A 82 11.56 23.26 15.41
N LEU A 83 11.49 23.42 14.08
CA LEU A 83 12.62 23.85 13.23
C LEU A 83 12.76 25.39 13.18
N ARG A 84 11.80 26.13 13.75
CA ARG A 84 11.77 27.59 13.80
C ARG A 84 11.97 28.09 15.23
N ARG A 85 12.59 29.28 15.37
CA ARG A 85 12.77 29.93 16.70
C ARG A 85 11.49 30.56 17.18
N ASP A 86 10.72 31.19 16.31
CA ASP A 86 9.54 31.97 16.62
C ASP A 86 8.27 31.14 16.41
N ASN A 87 7.68 30.71 17.49
CA ASN A 87 6.44 29.93 17.48
C ASN A 87 5.44 30.56 18.45
N PRO A 88 4.11 30.51 18.16
CA PRO A 88 3.09 30.92 19.12
C PRO A 88 3.24 30.13 20.42
N GLU A 89 3.22 30.84 21.56
CA GLU A 89 3.48 30.27 22.90
C GLU A 89 2.53 29.10 23.22
N ARG A 90 1.29 29.20 22.78
CA ARG A 90 0.27 28.14 22.98
C ARG A 90 0.74 26.79 22.43
N TRP A 91 1.30 26.78 21.20
CA TRP A 91 1.78 25.56 20.57
C TRP A 91 3.14 25.11 21.08
N ALA A 92 3.99 26.08 21.43
CA ALA A 92 5.27 25.78 22.05
C ALA A 92 5.09 25.04 23.40
N ARG A 93 4.06 25.39 24.20
CA ARG A 93 3.72 24.65 25.44
C ARG A 93 3.26 23.21 25.17
N VAL A 94 2.67 22.95 24.03
CA VAL A 94 2.24 21.58 23.64
C VAL A 94 3.44 20.75 23.23
N PHE A 95 4.25 21.25 22.29
CA PHE A 95 5.23 20.43 21.59
C PHE A 95 6.64 20.45 22.18
N ARG A 96 7.16 21.61 22.66
CA ARG A 96 8.54 21.69 23.19
C ARG A 96 8.86 20.66 24.27
N PRO A 97 8.01 20.41 25.27
CA PRO A 97 8.34 19.40 26.29
C PRO A 97 8.47 17.98 25.72
N VAL A 98 7.70 17.68 24.65
CA VAL A 98 7.76 16.38 23.97
C VAL A 98 9.01 16.29 23.10
N GLU A 99 9.35 17.37 22.38
CA GLU A 99 10.56 17.45 21.56
C GLU A 99 11.83 17.27 22.41
N GLU A 100 11.90 17.96 23.54
CA GLU A 100 13.03 17.86 24.48
C GLU A 100 13.14 16.47 25.12
N GLN A 101 12.01 15.83 25.40
CA GLN A 101 11.96 14.50 26.01
C GLN A 101 12.41 13.40 25.03
N HIS A 102 12.03 13.51 23.74
CA HIS A 102 12.20 12.45 22.76
C HIS A 102 13.27 12.75 21.68
N ASP A 103 13.86 13.93 21.70
CA ASP A 103 14.90 14.37 20.74
C ASP A 103 14.36 14.38 19.28
N VAL A 104 13.11 14.78 19.11
CA VAL A 104 12.41 14.91 17.82
C VAL A 104 12.04 16.36 17.55
N SER A 105 11.59 16.68 16.35
CA SER A 105 10.99 17.98 16.03
C SER A 105 9.63 17.78 15.39
N PHE A 106 8.65 18.61 15.78
CA PHE A 106 7.32 18.59 15.21
C PHE A 106 7.10 19.73 14.24
N VAL A 107 6.35 19.49 13.17
CA VAL A 107 5.68 20.52 12.39
C VAL A 107 4.19 20.22 12.45
N TYR A 108 3.43 21.15 13.03
CA TYR A 108 1.99 21.03 13.19
C TYR A 108 1.28 22.15 12.45
N GLY A 109 0.25 21.80 11.72
CA GLY A 109 -0.50 22.73 10.93
C GLY A 109 -1.78 22.12 10.38
N ARG A 110 -2.28 22.72 9.32
CA ARG A 110 -3.41 22.17 8.55
C ARG A 110 -3.11 22.25 7.07
N ARG A 111 -3.65 21.32 6.31
CA ARG A 111 -3.68 21.38 4.86
C ARG A 111 -5.12 21.41 4.34
N ASP A 112 -5.29 21.95 3.16
CA ASP A 112 -6.54 21.83 2.44
C ASP A 112 -6.73 20.40 1.93
N ALA A 113 -7.96 19.92 2.06
CA ALA A 113 -8.40 18.64 1.51
C ALA A 113 -9.77 18.83 0.83
N PRO A 114 -10.19 17.95 -0.07
CA PRO A 114 -11.43 18.15 -0.84
C PRO A 114 -12.69 18.38 0.01
N GLY A 115 -12.75 17.80 1.22
CA GLY A 115 -13.85 17.99 2.18
C GLY A 115 -13.63 19.10 3.19
N GLY A 116 -12.65 19.98 3.01
CA GLY A 116 -12.25 21.03 3.94
C GLY A 116 -10.91 20.76 4.64
N PRO A 117 -10.40 21.69 5.44
CA PRO A 117 -9.08 21.59 6.05
C PRO A 117 -8.98 20.41 7.03
N VAL A 118 -7.80 19.80 7.08
CA VAL A 118 -7.44 18.72 8.02
C VAL A 118 -6.16 19.05 8.75
N GLU A 119 -6.06 18.63 10.01
CA GLU A 119 -4.85 18.82 10.81
C GLU A 119 -3.74 17.87 10.34
N VAL A 120 -2.50 18.34 10.39
CA VAL A 120 -1.31 17.54 10.03
C VAL A 120 -0.26 17.69 11.11
N LEU A 121 0.29 16.58 11.55
CA LEU A 121 1.44 16.51 12.47
C LEU A 121 2.57 15.74 11.78
N LEU A 122 3.60 16.46 11.34
CA LEU A 122 4.83 15.87 10.85
C LEU A 122 5.81 15.69 12.00
N VAL A 123 6.48 14.55 12.03
CA VAL A 123 7.46 14.23 13.07
C VAL A 123 8.81 13.97 12.44
N ASP A 124 9.75 14.88 12.63
CA ASP A 124 11.10 14.73 12.15
C ASP A 124 11.92 13.85 13.10
N LEU A 125 12.22 12.65 12.64
CA LEU A 125 13.01 11.65 13.35
C LEU A 125 14.49 11.67 12.97
N THR A 126 14.93 12.66 12.18
CA THR A 126 16.29 12.68 11.60
C THR A 126 17.38 12.65 12.66
N ASP A 127 17.23 13.42 13.72
CA ASP A 127 18.26 13.54 14.74
C ASP A 127 18.33 12.30 15.64
N VAL A 128 17.17 11.68 15.94
CA VAL A 128 17.11 10.39 16.64
C VAL A 128 17.80 9.31 15.83
N LEU A 129 17.54 9.23 14.52
CA LEU A 129 18.10 8.21 13.64
C LEU A 129 19.59 8.44 13.29
N ARG A 130 20.00 9.71 13.13
CA ARG A 130 21.40 10.09 12.84
C ARG A 130 22.30 9.97 14.05
N GLY A 131 21.79 10.33 15.22
CA GLY A 131 22.60 10.44 16.41
C GLY A 131 23.17 9.11 16.89
N TYR A 132 22.62 7.95 16.45
CA TYR A 132 22.88 6.64 17.03
C TYR A 132 22.90 6.65 18.58
N ARG A 133 22.51 7.76 19.12
CA ARG A 133 22.31 8.06 20.52
C ARG A 133 20.81 8.02 20.74
N VAL A 134 20.27 6.81 20.80
CA VAL A 134 19.14 6.61 21.68
C VAL A 134 19.68 7.05 23.03
N ARG A 135 19.47 8.34 23.34
CA ARG A 135 19.74 8.80 24.69
C ARG A 135 18.97 7.88 25.59
N MET A 136 19.54 7.52 26.70
CA MET A 136 18.98 6.67 27.74
C MET A 136 17.67 7.31 28.28
N GLY A 137 16.70 7.46 27.41
CA GLY A 137 15.43 8.12 27.67
C GLY A 137 14.29 7.13 27.87
N THR A 138 13.15 7.48 27.30
CA THR A 138 11.91 6.69 27.38
C THR A 138 11.93 5.49 26.45
N LEU A 139 12.57 5.57 25.28
CA LEU A 139 12.57 4.52 24.26
C LEU A 139 13.05 3.14 24.76
N PRO A 140 14.16 2.99 25.54
CA PRO A 140 14.54 1.69 26.10
C PRO A 140 13.49 1.09 27.02
N LYS A 141 12.80 1.92 27.80
CA LYS A 141 11.70 1.49 28.67
C LYS A 141 10.48 1.07 27.87
N PHE A 142 10.13 1.83 26.83
CA PHE A 142 9.06 1.48 25.93
C PHE A 142 9.35 0.16 25.20
N LEU A 143 10.57 -0.01 24.70
CA LEU A 143 10.98 -1.26 24.06
C LEU A 143 10.87 -2.47 25.00
N ALA A 144 11.33 -2.35 26.24
CA ALA A 144 11.21 -3.43 27.21
C ALA A 144 9.73 -3.80 27.49
N ARG A 145 8.85 -2.80 27.62
CA ARG A 145 7.41 -3.02 27.77
C ARG A 145 6.79 -3.59 26.49
N LEU A 146 7.23 -3.12 25.32
CA LEU A 146 6.79 -3.62 24.02
C LEU A 146 7.22 -5.10 23.84
N HIS A 147 8.46 -5.44 24.17
CA HIS A 147 8.93 -6.84 24.14
C HIS A 147 8.06 -7.73 25.04
N THR A 148 7.72 -7.26 26.24
CA THR A 148 6.83 -8.00 27.16
C THR A 148 5.44 -8.16 26.55
N LEU A 149 4.86 -7.09 25.97
CA LEU A 149 3.54 -7.13 25.33
C LEU A 149 3.51 -8.10 24.14
N LEU A 150 4.54 -8.06 23.31
CA LEU A 150 4.62 -8.89 22.10
C LEU A 150 5.08 -10.35 22.41
N GLY A 151 5.61 -10.60 23.60
CA GLY A 151 6.16 -11.90 23.99
C GLY A 151 7.43 -12.28 23.23
N VAL A 152 8.20 -11.29 22.74
CA VAL A 152 9.41 -11.51 21.94
C VAL A 152 10.43 -10.40 22.16
N ASP A 153 11.70 -10.77 22.05
CA ASP A 153 12.80 -9.81 21.95
C ASP A 153 12.93 -9.37 20.48
N LEU A 154 12.35 -8.22 20.13
CA LEU A 154 12.65 -7.60 18.84
C LEU A 154 14.15 -7.29 18.81
N PRO A 155 14.89 -7.70 17.77
CA PRO A 155 16.31 -7.39 17.64
C PRO A 155 16.49 -5.89 17.37
N PHE A 156 16.38 -5.09 18.42
CA PHE A 156 16.46 -3.64 18.36
C PHE A 156 17.90 -3.20 18.61
N ASP A 157 18.74 -3.23 17.59
CA ASP A 157 19.98 -2.46 17.59
C ASP A 157 19.75 -1.21 16.72
N CYS A 158 19.49 -0.07 17.37
CA CYS A 158 19.38 1.24 16.69
C CYS A 158 20.61 1.57 15.84
N ARG A 159 21.68 0.77 15.93
CA ARG A 159 22.89 0.88 15.13
C ARG A 159 22.80 0.13 13.81
N GLY A 160 21.64 -0.49 13.51
CA GLY A 160 21.48 -1.45 12.40
C GLY A 160 22.32 -2.72 12.59
N PRO A 161 21.93 -3.83 11.95
CA PRO A 161 22.71 -5.06 12.04
C PRO A 161 24.09 -4.82 11.43
N ARG A 162 25.10 -4.88 12.26
CA ARG A 162 26.49 -4.91 11.81
C ARG A 162 26.90 -6.37 11.76
N PRO A 163 27.19 -6.92 10.59
CA PRO A 163 27.90 -8.18 10.49
C PRO A 163 29.12 -8.16 11.41
N ALA A 164 29.44 -9.26 12.06
CA ALA A 164 30.58 -9.33 12.98
C ALA A 164 31.88 -8.84 12.34
N ALA A 165 32.05 -9.10 11.03
CA ALA A 165 33.15 -8.58 10.20
C ALA A 165 33.13 -7.04 10.08
N TRP A 166 31.96 -6.39 10.06
CA TRP A 166 31.84 -4.94 9.98
C TRP A 166 32.08 -4.25 11.32
N ARG A 167 31.86 -4.93 12.43
CA ARG A 167 32.20 -4.40 13.76
C ARG A 167 33.70 -4.11 13.89
N GLY A 168 34.53 -4.97 13.33
CA GLY A 168 35.98 -4.75 13.25
C GLY A 168 36.35 -3.66 12.24
N LEU A 169 35.87 -3.78 11.02
CA LEU A 169 36.13 -2.82 9.93
C LEU A 169 35.59 -1.42 10.22
N SER A 170 34.39 -1.28 10.81
CA SER A 170 33.81 0.02 11.14
C SER A 170 34.55 0.75 12.26
N ARG A 171 35.25 0.01 13.14
CA ARG A 171 36.12 0.60 14.17
C ARG A 171 37.38 1.16 13.54
N VAL A 172 38.02 0.42 12.63
CA VAL A 172 39.21 0.83 11.89
C VAL A 172 38.89 1.96 10.91
N TRP A 173 37.74 1.91 10.23
CA TRP A 173 37.32 2.92 9.28
C TRP A 173 36.92 4.25 9.93
N ARG A 174 36.22 4.22 11.07
CA ARG A 174 35.91 5.44 11.84
C ARG A 174 37.17 6.11 12.39
N GLN A 175 38.14 5.31 12.84
CA GLN A 175 39.42 5.87 13.31
C GLN A 175 40.23 6.52 12.18
N ARG A 176 40.15 5.98 10.95
CA ARG A 176 41.03 6.41 9.84
C ARG A 176 40.38 7.40 8.86
N PHE A 177 39.06 7.39 8.68
CA PHE A 177 38.37 8.16 7.61
C PHE A 177 37.18 9.01 8.08
N GLY A 178 36.82 8.97 9.34
CA GLY A 178 35.72 9.77 9.88
C GLY A 178 34.34 9.46 9.30
N THR A 179 33.32 10.22 9.74
CA THR A 179 31.91 10.01 9.38
C THR A 179 31.52 10.36 7.95
N ARG A 180 32.42 11.00 7.17
CA ARG A 180 32.11 11.52 5.83
C ARG A 180 32.01 10.46 4.71
N LEU A 181 32.68 9.33 4.85
CA LEU A 181 32.71 8.29 3.79
C LEU A 181 31.55 7.29 3.85
N GLY A 182 30.93 7.10 5.01
CA GLY A 182 29.75 6.23 5.17
C GLY A 182 28.50 6.74 4.46
N ALA A 183 28.48 8.01 4.08
CA ALA A 183 27.38 8.66 3.37
C ALA A 183 27.53 8.67 1.84
N ALA A 184 28.62 8.15 1.29
CA ALA A 184 28.85 8.18 -0.15
C ALA A 184 27.90 7.20 -0.87
N PRO A 185 27.21 7.65 -1.95
CA PRO A 185 26.21 6.83 -2.67
C PRO A 185 26.74 5.48 -3.16
N TRP A 186 28.03 5.41 -3.52
CA TRP A 186 28.68 4.18 -3.99
C TRP A 186 28.89 3.14 -2.85
N VAL A 187 29.15 3.59 -1.61
CA VAL A 187 29.26 2.71 -0.44
C VAL A 187 27.92 2.06 -0.14
N ASN A 188 26.83 2.82 -0.19
CA ASN A 188 25.49 2.32 -0.04
C ASN A 188 25.08 1.38 -1.19
N ARG A 189 25.57 1.61 -2.40
CA ARG A 189 25.37 0.74 -3.56
C ARG A 189 26.12 -0.58 -3.41
N LEU A 190 27.38 -0.55 -2.97
CA LEU A 190 28.18 -1.74 -2.66
C LEU A 190 27.59 -2.55 -1.50
N PHE A 191 27.10 -1.88 -0.46
CA PHE A 191 26.44 -2.51 0.67
C PHE A 191 25.15 -3.23 0.24
N ARG A 192 24.26 -2.54 -0.51
CA ARG A 192 23.05 -3.14 -1.08
C ARG A 192 23.38 -4.31 -2.01
N LYS A 193 24.42 -4.19 -2.82
CA LYS A 193 24.88 -5.28 -3.69
C LYS A 193 25.40 -6.48 -2.91
N ALA A 194 26.15 -6.26 -1.83
CA ALA A 194 26.67 -7.31 -0.97
C ALA A 194 25.56 -8.04 -0.18
N VAL A 195 24.54 -7.31 0.28
CA VAL A 195 23.33 -7.89 0.89
C VAL A 195 22.54 -8.70 -0.14
N ARG A 196 22.34 -8.14 -1.36
CA ARG A 196 21.62 -8.80 -2.46
C ARG A 196 22.30 -10.11 -2.93
N HIS A 197 23.62 -10.23 -2.80
CA HIS A 197 24.36 -11.43 -3.18
C HIS A 197 24.63 -12.40 -2.03
N GLY A 198 23.96 -12.23 -0.87
CA GLY A 198 24.13 -13.14 0.27
C GLY A 198 25.53 -13.11 0.91
N LEU A 199 26.36 -12.11 0.55
CA LEU A 199 27.68 -11.92 1.14
C LEU A 199 27.64 -11.30 2.52
N LEU A 200 26.48 -10.75 2.90
CA LEU A 200 26.22 -10.18 4.21
C LEU A 200 24.86 -10.71 4.66
N ASP A 201 24.84 -11.49 5.74
CA ASP A 201 23.61 -11.77 6.46
C ASP A 201 23.05 -10.44 6.97
N ALA A 202 21.98 -10.00 6.34
CA ALA A 202 21.19 -8.91 6.86
C ALA A 202 20.11 -9.50 7.77
N PRO A 203 20.20 -9.40 9.10
CA PRO A 203 19.00 -9.31 9.88
C PRO A 203 18.43 -7.95 9.49
N ALA A 204 17.50 -7.96 8.57
CA ALA A 204 16.80 -6.77 8.16
C ALA A 204 15.92 -6.33 9.32
N LEU A 205 16.42 -5.47 10.18
CA LEU A 205 15.56 -4.47 10.78
C LEU A 205 15.03 -3.69 9.59
N ASP A 206 13.78 -3.96 9.26
CA ASP A 206 13.03 -3.18 8.31
C ASP A 206 13.14 -1.74 8.83
N HIS A 207 13.73 -0.87 8.02
CA HIS A 207 13.89 0.55 8.38
C HIS A 207 12.55 1.15 8.79
N ASP A 208 11.49 0.72 8.14
CA ASP A 208 10.13 1.16 8.38
C ASP A 208 9.63 0.71 9.77
N ALA A 209 9.87 -0.54 10.18
CA ALA A 209 9.51 -1.01 11.51
C ALA A 209 10.25 -0.23 12.62
N MET A 210 11.51 0.12 12.38
CA MET A 210 12.28 0.96 13.30
C MET A 210 11.69 2.36 13.40
N LEU A 211 11.35 3.00 12.28
CA LEU A 211 10.69 4.31 12.25
C LEU A 211 9.38 4.29 13.02
N ALA A 212 8.56 3.27 12.79
CA ALA A 212 7.27 3.10 13.44
C ALA A 212 7.38 3.02 14.98
N ILE A 213 8.38 2.27 15.47
CA ILE A 213 8.59 2.11 16.91
C ILE A 213 9.11 3.42 17.54
N VAL A 214 10.08 4.07 16.91
CA VAL A 214 10.65 5.34 17.42
C VAL A 214 9.61 6.45 17.42
N LEU A 215 8.69 6.45 16.46
CA LEU A 215 7.60 7.41 16.33
C LEU A 215 6.54 7.28 17.43
N ALA A 216 6.33 6.07 17.98
CA ALA A 216 5.17 5.78 18.81
C ALA A 216 5.08 6.63 20.08
N GLU A 217 6.16 6.77 20.85
CA GLU A 217 6.15 7.54 22.09
C GLU A 217 5.95 9.05 21.87
N PRO A 218 6.78 9.73 21.04
CA PRO A 218 6.62 11.18 20.86
C PRO A 218 5.25 11.54 20.27
N VAL A 219 4.71 10.72 19.36
CA VAL A 219 3.37 10.97 18.83
C VAL A 219 2.32 10.78 19.90
N PHE A 220 2.38 9.72 20.70
CA PHE A 220 1.40 9.47 21.75
C PHE A 220 1.37 10.60 22.77
N ASP A 221 2.55 11.06 23.22
CA ASP A 221 2.68 12.15 24.17
C ASP A 221 2.19 13.51 23.60
N ALA A 222 2.38 13.74 22.29
CA ALA A 222 1.83 14.89 21.60
C ALA A 222 0.30 14.80 21.47
N LEU A 223 -0.24 13.62 21.13
CA LEU A 223 -1.69 13.37 21.04
C LEU A 223 -2.39 13.59 22.38
N GLU A 224 -1.80 13.15 23.49
CA GLU A 224 -2.35 13.38 24.83
C GLU A 224 -2.53 14.87 25.13
N ARG A 225 -1.63 15.73 24.62
CA ARG A 225 -1.71 17.19 24.77
C ARG A 225 -2.64 17.85 23.75
N LEU A 226 -2.86 17.21 22.59
CA LEU A 226 -3.75 17.68 21.52
C LEU A 226 -5.18 17.18 21.66
N ARG A 227 -5.46 16.26 22.59
CA ARG A 227 -6.78 15.62 22.74
C ARG A 227 -7.89 16.67 22.94
N PRO A 228 -9.14 16.36 22.54
CA PRO A 228 -10.28 17.22 22.74
C PRO A 228 -10.46 17.60 24.22
N THR A 229 -10.74 18.89 24.47
CA THR A 229 -10.90 19.40 25.83
C THR A 229 -12.33 19.25 26.37
N ASP A 230 -13.27 18.94 25.51
CA ASP A 230 -14.70 18.70 25.81
C ASP A 230 -15.00 17.27 26.30
N GLY A 231 -13.97 16.44 26.44
CA GLY A 231 -14.11 15.03 26.83
C GLY A 231 -14.53 14.10 25.69
N ALA A 232 -14.59 14.61 24.45
CA ALA A 232 -14.81 13.75 23.28
C ALA A 232 -13.68 12.73 23.10
N GLY A 233 -14.02 11.55 22.59
CA GLY A 233 -13.09 10.45 22.42
C GLY A 233 -12.04 10.72 21.35
N THR A 234 -10.95 9.97 21.40
CA THR A 234 -9.95 9.91 20.34
C THR A 234 -9.85 8.49 19.83
N VAL A 235 -9.90 8.32 18.52
CA VAL A 235 -9.67 7.02 17.86
C VAL A 235 -8.32 7.07 17.15
N ILE A 236 -7.44 6.15 17.50
CA ILE A 236 -6.16 5.93 16.80
C ILE A 236 -6.39 4.84 15.76
N LEU A 237 -6.43 5.22 14.50
CA LEU A 237 -6.52 4.29 13.37
C LEU A 237 -5.12 3.88 12.96
N ALA A 238 -4.71 2.70 13.40
CA ALA A 238 -3.48 2.07 12.98
C ALA A 238 -3.67 1.47 11.58
N GLN A 239 -3.35 2.26 10.55
CA GLN A 239 -3.33 1.79 9.17
C GLN A 239 -2.00 1.11 8.91
N GLU A 240 -2.07 -0.18 8.53
CA GLU A 240 -0.91 -1.04 8.27
C GLU A 240 0.01 -1.23 9.49
N HIS A 241 1.07 -2.02 9.29
CA HIS A 241 2.00 -2.39 10.35
C HIS A 241 2.75 -1.22 10.97
N LEU A 242 2.97 -0.15 10.20
CA LEU A 242 3.74 1.03 10.63
C LEU A 242 3.06 1.83 11.73
N SER A 243 1.75 1.67 11.88
CA SER A 243 0.96 2.40 12.88
C SER A 243 0.71 1.58 14.16
N LEU A 244 0.94 0.27 14.12
CA LEU A 244 0.70 -0.63 15.26
C LEU A 244 1.51 -0.28 16.51
N PRO A 245 2.81 0.11 16.44
CA PRO A 245 3.54 0.52 17.64
C PRO A 245 2.92 1.69 18.40
N LEU A 246 2.25 2.63 17.70
CA LEU A 246 1.48 3.70 18.33
C LEU A 246 0.26 3.15 19.08
N ALA A 247 -0.48 2.22 18.47
CA ALA A 247 -1.59 1.55 19.14
C ALA A 247 -1.11 0.75 20.36
N TYR A 248 0.03 0.07 20.28
CA TYR A 248 0.63 -0.64 21.40
C TYR A 248 1.08 0.30 22.52
N LYS A 249 1.60 1.48 22.18
CA LYS A 249 1.90 2.51 23.19
C LYS A 249 0.64 2.95 23.94
N ALA A 250 -0.47 3.17 23.21
CA ALA A 250 -1.75 3.48 23.83
C ALA A 250 -2.23 2.37 24.77
N LEU A 251 -2.06 1.10 24.38
CA LEU A 251 -2.35 -0.07 25.21
C LEU A 251 -1.52 -0.08 26.49
N LEU A 252 -0.21 0.06 26.36
CA LEU A 252 0.74 0.01 27.47
C LEU A 252 0.53 1.14 28.48
N ASP A 253 0.03 2.30 28.07
CA ASP A 253 -0.22 3.45 28.94
C ASP A 253 -1.66 3.51 29.48
N GLY A 254 -2.44 2.42 29.28
CA GLY A 254 -3.74 2.25 29.93
C GLY A 254 -4.90 3.00 29.30
N ARG A 255 -4.78 3.47 28.07
CA ARG A 255 -5.81 4.00 27.12
C ARG A 255 -7.07 4.66 27.69
N ARG A 256 -6.99 5.41 28.71
CA ARG A 256 -8.20 6.00 29.32
C ARG A 256 -8.93 7.01 28.44
N TRP A 257 -8.25 7.56 27.43
CA TRP A 257 -8.75 8.67 26.62
C TRP A 257 -8.82 8.37 25.12
N CYS A 258 -8.33 7.20 24.66
CA CYS A 258 -8.35 6.81 23.25
C CYS A 258 -8.75 5.35 23.04
N ARG A 259 -9.26 5.07 21.86
CA ARG A 259 -9.52 3.72 21.31
C ARG A 259 -8.57 3.44 20.18
N THR A 260 -8.29 2.17 19.94
CA THR A 260 -7.37 1.72 18.91
C THR A 260 -8.08 0.82 17.90
N VAL A 261 -7.92 1.12 16.63
CA VAL A 261 -8.44 0.30 15.55
C VAL A 261 -7.28 -0.08 14.64
N TYR A 262 -7.01 -1.36 14.47
CA TYR A 262 -6.09 -1.84 13.45
C TYR A 262 -6.86 -2.05 12.15
N TYR A 263 -6.45 -1.36 11.08
CA TYR A 263 -7.00 -1.52 9.75
C TYR A 263 -5.90 -1.97 8.80
N ALA A 264 -5.92 -3.27 8.47
CA ALA A 264 -4.94 -3.86 7.57
C ALA A 264 -5.28 -3.55 6.11
N GLY A 265 -4.58 -2.59 5.53
CA GLY A 265 -4.58 -2.33 4.08
C GLY A 265 -3.78 -3.37 3.32
N GLU A 266 -2.72 -3.91 3.94
CA GLU A 266 -1.94 -5.06 3.50
C GLU A 266 -1.37 -5.82 4.71
N VAL A 267 -0.95 -7.06 4.52
CA VAL A 267 -0.14 -7.80 5.50
C VAL A 267 1.29 -7.91 4.95
N ARG A 268 2.19 -7.13 5.53
CA ARG A 268 3.57 -6.98 5.01
C ARG A 268 4.34 -8.30 4.91
N THR A 269 4.17 -9.22 5.87
CA THR A 269 4.89 -10.49 5.87
C THR A 269 4.55 -11.39 4.68
N PRO A 270 3.26 -11.68 4.37
CA PRO A 270 2.85 -12.32 3.12
C PRO A 270 3.36 -11.63 1.87
N ARG A 271 3.28 -10.31 1.81
CA ARG A 271 3.77 -9.54 0.67
C ARG A 271 5.26 -9.78 0.43
N VAL A 272 6.09 -9.71 1.48
CA VAL A 272 7.54 -9.95 1.39
C VAL A 272 7.84 -11.38 0.92
N LEU A 273 7.07 -12.38 1.39
CA LEU A 273 7.21 -13.77 0.92
C LEU A 273 6.88 -13.90 -0.57
N VAL A 274 5.83 -13.25 -1.05
CA VAL A 274 5.47 -13.26 -2.48
C VAL A 274 6.50 -12.53 -3.32
N GLU A 275 7.04 -11.40 -2.85
CA GLU A 275 7.99 -10.59 -3.62
C GLU A 275 9.41 -11.19 -3.64
N TYR A 276 9.86 -11.76 -2.53
CA TYR A 276 11.27 -12.13 -2.34
C TYR A 276 11.48 -13.61 -2.00
N GLY A 277 10.41 -14.38 -1.77
CA GLY A 277 10.48 -15.78 -1.36
C GLY A 277 10.99 -15.99 0.07
N GLU A 278 11.07 -17.25 0.50
CA GLU A 278 11.52 -17.61 1.86
C GLU A 278 12.96 -17.17 2.18
N ALA A 279 13.83 -17.20 1.19
CA ALA A 279 15.25 -16.90 1.35
C ALA A 279 15.62 -15.44 1.00
N GLY A 280 14.65 -14.57 0.69
CA GLY A 280 14.94 -13.21 0.23
C GLY A 280 15.71 -13.14 -1.10
N GLN A 281 15.68 -14.21 -1.90
CA GLN A 281 16.52 -14.37 -3.10
C GLN A 281 15.88 -13.85 -4.39
N GLY A 282 14.78 -13.09 -4.29
CA GLY A 282 14.21 -12.37 -5.43
C GLY A 282 13.39 -13.21 -6.41
N ALA A 283 13.03 -14.44 -6.03
CA ALA A 283 12.10 -15.25 -6.80
C ALA A 283 10.70 -15.07 -6.22
N SER A 284 9.79 -14.44 -6.99
CA SER A 284 8.39 -14.30 -6.60
C SER A 284 7.77 -15.65 -6.30
N ASP A 285 7.06 -15.77 -5.18
CA ASP A 285 6.35 -16.99 -4.83
C ASP A 285 4.86 -16.93 -5.19
N ALA A 286 4.53 -17.24 -6.43
CA ALA A 286 3.15 -17.34 -6.90
C ALA A 286 2.32 -18.43 -6.19
N ARG A 287 2.96 -19.31 -5.39
CA ARG A 287 2.33 -20.41 -4.67
C ARG A 287 1.68 -19.96 -3.35
N PHE A 288 2.05 -18.77 -2.84
CA PHE A 288 1.71 -18.32 -1.49
C PHE A 288 0.22 -18.50 -1.16
N TYR A 289 -0.68 -17.99 -1.99
CA TYR A 289 -2.12 -18.02 -1.68
C TYR A 289 -2.73 -19.42 -1.65
N ASN A 290 -2.17 -20.36 -2.40
CA ASN A 290 -2.63 -21.75 -2.29
C ASN A 290 -2.08 -22.43 -1.03
N ILE A 291 -0.83 -22.15 -0.66
CA ILE A 291 -0.22 -22.62 0.58
C ILE A 291 -0.98 -22.04 1.79
N GLN A 292 -1.32 -20.77 1.77
CA GLN A 292 -2.14 -20.11 2.78
C GLN A 292 -3.50 -20.81 2.94
N ARG A 293 -4.22 -21.03 1.84
CA ARG A 293 -5.53 -21.72 1.87
C ARG A 293 -5.41 -23.12 2.49
N LEU A 294 -4.46 -23.91 2.05
CA LEU A 294 -4.22 -25.25 2.59
C LEU A 294 -3.77 -25.21 4.07
N GLY A 295 -2.97 -24.20 4.43
CA GLY A 295 -2.57 -23.97 5.81
C GLY A 295 -3.76 -23.68 6.72
N LEU A 296 -4.64 -22.76 6.31
CA LEU A 296 -5.87 -22.45 7.04
C LEU A 296 -6.81 -23.66 7.17
N GLU A 297 -6.96 -24.46 6.09
CA GLU A 297 -7.73 -25.71 6.11
C GLU A 297 -7.17 -26.75 7.10
N GLN A 298 -5.86 -26.72 7.35
CA GLN A 298 -5.15 -27.60 8.28
C GLN A 298 -4.97 -26.99 9.68
N GLY A 299 -5.49 -25.79 9.94
CA GLY A 299 -5.29 -25.06 11.21
C GLY A 299 -3.85 -24.65 11.46
N LYS A 300 -3.04 -24.43 10.42
CA LYS A 300 -1.64 -23.98 10.52
C LYS A 300 -1.53 -22.47 10.41
N THR A 301 -0.55 -21.91 11.10
CA THR A 301 -0.17 -20.49 11.03
C THR A 301 1.06 -20.28 10.13
N LEU A 302 1.31 -19.03 9.77
CA LEU A 302 2.37 -18.63 8.84
C LEU A 302 3.76 -19.09 9.31
N ASP A 303 4.07 -18.93 10.60
CA ASP A 303 5.36 -19.32 11.19
C ASP A 303 5.55 -20.84 11.34
N GLN A 304 4.47 -21.60 11.28
CA GLN A 304 4.54 -23.08 11.18
C GLN A 304 4.82 -23.55 9.75
N VAL A 305 4.59 -22.68 8.77
CA VAL A 305 4.75 -22.99 7.34
C VAL A 305 6.01 -22.36 6.76
N TYR A 306 6.36 -21.15 7.20
CA TYR A 306 7.49 -20.36 6.72
C TYR A 306 8.40 -19.92 7.87
N PRO A 307 9.72 -19.78 7.66
CA PRO A 307 10.67 -19.40 8.73
C PRO A 307 10.65 -17.90 9.03
N VAL A 308 9.47 -17.35 9.36
CA VAL A 308 9.25 -15.91 9.56
C VAL A 308 9.23 -15.48 11.02
N SER A 309 9.32 -16.42 11.96
CA SER A 309 9.20 -16.16 13.41
C SER A 309 10.18 -15.12 13.95
N THR A 310 11.33 -14.93 13.31
CA THR A 310 12.34 -13.93 13.70
C THR A 310 12.18 -12.58 12.99
N TRP A 311 11.22 -12.45 12.07
CA TRP A 311 11.03 -11.22 11.33
C TRP A 311 10.33 -10.15 12.20
N PRO A 312 10.90 -8.93 12.34
CA PRO A 312 10.29 -7.89 13.17
C PRO A 312 8.86 -7.53 12.76
N ASN A 313 8.60 -7.43 11.46
CA ASN A 313 7.27 -7.15 10.95
C ASN A 313 6.26 -8.24 11.28
N PHE A 314 6.67 -9.51 11.22
CA PHE A 314 5.83 -10.63 11.65
C PHE A 314 5.46 -10.48 13.14
N GLN A 315 6.43 -10.17 13.99
CA GLN A 315 6.20 -10.04 15.43
C GLN A 315 5.31 -8.83 15.78
N ILE A 316 5.44 -7.73 15.05
CA ILE A 316 4.55 -6.57 15.22
C ILE A 316 3.13 -6.94 14.74
N LEU A 317 2.99 -7.44 13.52
CA LEU A 317 1.70 -7.71 12.89
C LEU A 317 0.89 -8.78 13.61
N ARG A 318 1.51 -9.87 14.08
CA ARG A 318 0.81 -10.97 14.74
C ARG A 318 0.04 -10.54 15.99
N ASN A 319 0.42 -9.43 16.60
CA ASN A 319 -0.20 -8.89 17.80
C ASN A 319 -1.23 -7.77 17.53
N GLY A 320 -1.52 -7.43 16.28
CA GLY A 320 -2.52 -6.39 15.93
C GLY A 320 -3.93 -6.68 16.44
N HIS A 321 -4.24 -7.95 16.76
CA HIS A 321 -5.48 -8.37 17.43
C HIS A 321 -5.64 -7.76 18.82
N LEU A 322 -4.58 -7.20 19.43
CA LEU A 322 -4.67 -6.49 20.71
C LEU A 322 -5.36 -5.12 20.60
N CYS A 323 -5.54 -4.57 19.41
CA CYS A 323 -6.36 -3.37 19.22
C CYS A 323 -7.82 -3.63 19.58
N ASP A 324 -8.56 -2.59 19.95
CA ASP A 324 -9.97 -2.70 20.35
C ASP A 324 -10.83 -3.30 19.22
N ARG A 325 -10.48 -2.98 17.97
CA ARG A 325 -11.12 -3.56 16.78
C ARG A 325 -10.10 -3.80 15.68
N VAL A 326 -10.42 -4.77 14.82
CA VAL A 326 -9.60 -5.12 13.66
C VAL A 326 -10.44 -5.06 12.40
N GLY A 327 -9.94 -4.29 11.43
CA GLY A 327 -10.46 -4.23 10.07
C GLY A 327 -9.46 -4.76 9.05
N ALA A 328 -9.96 -5.21 7.91
CA ALA A 328 -9.16 -5.62 6.77
C ALA A 328 -9.75 -5.06 5.49
N VAL A 329 -8.90 -4.62 4.56
CA VAL A 329 -9.34 -4.04 3.28
C VAL A 329 -10.05 -5.05 2.38
N SER A 330 -9.86 -6.34 2.61
CA SER A 330 -10.49 -7.40 1.83
C SER A 330 -10.60 -8.69 2.63
N ALA A 331 -11.43 -9.59 2.16
CA ALA A 331 -11.52 -10.94 2.70
C ALA A 331 -10.19 -11.71 2.52
N SER A 332 -9.39 -11.39 1.48
CA SER A 332 -8.06 -11.97 1.30
C SER A 332 -7.11 -11.53 2.41
N VAL A 333 -7.10 -10.25 2.74
CA VAL A 333 -6.29 -9.70 3.85
C VAL A 333 -6.79 -10.23 5.21
N ALA A 334 -8.10 -10.40 5.40
CA ALA A 334 -8.63 -11.04 6.60
C ALA A 334 -8.14 -12.50 6.74
N ASP A 335 -8.06 -13.25 5.63
CA ASP A 335 -7.50 -14.60 5.63
C ASP A 335 -5.97 -14.58 5.87
N GLU A 336 -5.25 -13.58 5.35
CA GLU A 336 -3.83 -13.38 5.64
C GLU A 336 -3.59 -13.13 7.13
N LEU A 337 -4.42 -12.32 7.79
CA LEU A 337 -4.34 -12.09 9.24
C LEU A 337 -4.61 -13.39 10.03
N ARG A 338 -5.62 -14.15 9.66
CA ARG A 338 -5.92 -15.46 10.31
C ARG A 338 -4.80 -16.47 10.11
N PHE A 339 -4.16 -16.45 8.95
CA PHE A 339 -2.99 -17.28 8.67
C PHE A 339 -1.75 -16.79 9.41
N LEU A 340 -1.63 -15.49 9.62
CA LEU A 340 -0.54 -14.88 10.36
C LEU A 340 -0.51 -15.36 11.81
N ASP A 341 -1.68 -15.35 12.48
CA ASP A 341 -1.80 -15.80 13.88
C ASP A 341 -3.25 -16.23 14.17
N GLU A 342 -3.42 -17.35 14.86
CA GLU A 342 -4.73 -17.92 15.21
C GLU A 342 -5.62 -16.99 16.04
N ARG A 343 -5.02 -16.07 16.82
CA ARG A 343 -5.75 -15.11 17.65
C ARG A 343 -6.63 -14.15 16.83
N TYR A 344 -6.32 -13.94 15.56
CA TYR A 344 -7.23 -13.22 14.63
C TYR A 344 -8.49 -14.00 14.26
N ALA A 345 -8.54 -15.31 14.53
CA ALA A 345 -9.76 -16.08 14.38
C ALA A 345 -10.69 -15.95 15.61
N LEU A 346 -10.13 -15.58 16.77
CA LEU A 346 -10.88 -15.37 18.02
C LEU A 346 -11.54 -13.99 18.09
N GLN A 347 -11.01 -13.01 17.36
CA GLN A 347 -11.55 -11.65 17.28
C GLN A 347 -12.19 -11.42 15.90
N PRO A 348 -13.39 -10.80 15.82
CA PRO A 348 -13.99 -10.47 14.53
C PRO A 348 -13.09 -9.53 13.71
N VAL A 349 -12.64 -9.97 12.54
CA VAL A 349 -11.99 -9.12 11.56
C VAL A 349 -13.06 -8.59 10.61
N THR A 350 -13.36 -7.29 10.72
CA THR A 350 -14.37 -6.63 9.88
C THR A 350 -13.76 -6.32 8.51
N VAL A 351 -14.36 -6.84 7.44
CA VAL A 351 -13.92 -6.50 6.08
C VAL A 351 -14.52 -5.15 5.68
N VAL A 352 -13.65 -4.18 5.41
CA VAL A 352 -14.02 -2.84 4.94
C VAL A 352 -13.26 -2.58 3.64
N PRO A 353 -13.85 -2.87 2.47
CA PRO A 353 -13.20 -2.67 1.19
C PRO A 353 -12.85 -1.20 0.95
N HIS A 354 -11.80 -0.96 0.17
CA HIS A 354 -11.60 0.36 -0.38
C HIS A 354 -12.71 0.67 -1.38
N GLY A 355 -13.29 1.83 -1.24
CA GLY A 355 -14.24 2.33 -2.22
C GLY A 355 -13.51 2.74 -3.51
N HIS A 356 -14.30 2.88 -4.52
CA HIS A 356 -13.88 3.37 -5.82
C HIS A 356 -14.73 4.58 -6.19
N ARG A 357 -14.14 5.56 -6.85
CA ARG A 357 -14.90 6.67 -7.43
C ARG A 357 -14.94 6.44 -8.94
N PRO A 358 -16.08 5.95 -9.48
CA PRO A 358 -16.21 5.74 -10.90
C PRO A 358 -16.00 7.04 -11.67
N ILE A 359 -15.28 6.97 -12.78
CA ILE A 359 -15.14 8.09 -13.70
C ILE A 359 -16.42 8.15 -14.54
N GLU A 360 -17.23 9.18 -14.34
CA GLU A 360 -18.43 9.37 -15.13
C GLU A 360 -18.08 9.43 -16.62
N THR A 361 -18.65 8.51 -17.39
CA THR A 361 -18.26 8.31 -18.78
C THR A 361 -19.50 8.03 -19.63
N GLY A 362 -19.88 8.98 -20.48
CA GLY A 362 -20.80 8.73 -21.58
C GLY A 362 -20.05 8.16 -22.80
N TRP A 363 -20.80 7.58 -23.75
CA TRP A 363 -20.21 7.00 -24.97
C TRP A 363 -19.39 8.01 -25.76
N ASP A 364 -19.89 9.22 -25.93
CA ASP A 364 -19.21 10.29 -26.68
C ASP A 364 -17.92 10.73 -25.98
N ALA A 365 -17.93 10.78 -24.64
CA ALA A 365 -16.73 11.09 -23.85
C ALA A 365 -15.67 9.97 -23.97
N LYS A 366 -16.10 8.69 -24.01
CA LYS A 366 -15.22 7.55 -24.26
C LYS A 366 -14.57 7.66 -25.64
N GLU A 367 -15.35 7.89 -26.69
CA GLU A 367 -14.85 8.01 -28.06
C GLU A 367 -13.91 9.22 -28.22
N ALA A 368 -14.24 10.37 -27.61
CA ALA A 368 -13.37 11.55 -27.63
C ALA A 368 -12.03 11.30 -26.92
N ALA A 369 -12.05 10.69 -25.75
CA ALA A 369 -10.84 10.30 -25.01
C ALA A 369 -10.00 9.30 -25.81
N ARG A 370 -10.67 8.29 -26.42
CA ARG A 370 -10.04 7.31 -27.29
C ARG A 370 -9.33 7.94 -28.48
N ALA A 371 -10.02 8.85 -29.19
CA ALA A 371 -9.43 9.56 -30.33
C ALA A 371 -8.17 10.35 -29.93
N LYS A 372 -8.20 11.00 -28.76
CA LYS A 372 -7.09 11.77 -28.19
C LYS A 372 -5.87 10.89 -27.89
N VAL A 373 -6.08 9.79 -27.13
CA VAL A 373 -5.02 8.86 -26.74
C VAL A 373 -4.41 8.16 -27.96
N LEU A 374 -5.25 7.71 -28.91
CA LEU A 374 -4.77 7.04 -30.12
C LEU A 374 -4.05 7.99 -31.08
N ALA A 375 -4.45 9.28 -31.16
CA ALA A 375 -3.71 10.28 -31.91
C ALA A 375 -2.30 10.49 -31.34
N HIS A 376 -2.18 10.59 -30.01
CA HIS A 376 -0.88 10.62 -29.35
C HIS A 376 -0.04 9.37 -29.65
N ALA A 377 -0.65 8.20 -29.52
CA ALA A 377 0.02 6.92 -29.79
C ALA A 377 0.52 6.83 -31.24
N ARG A 378 -0.27 7.32 -32.21
CA ARG A 378 0.15 7.41 -33.63
C ARG A 378 1.39 8.28 -33.77
N ASN A 379 1.40 9.45 -33.13
CA ASN A 379 2.55 10.37 -33.20
C ASN A 379 3.82 9.75 -32.56
N ALA A 380 3.65 9.04 -31.45
CA ALA A 380 4.76 8.45 -30.71
C ALA A 380 5.35 7.19 -31.39
N TRP A 381 4.52 6.34 -31.97
CA TRP A 381 4.93 5.02 -32.48
C TRP A 381 4.63 4.80 -33.97
N GLY A 382 4.09 5.78 -34.68
CA GLY A 382 3.93 5.74 -36.13
C GLY A 382 2.90 4.73 -36.64
N LYS A 383 1.97 4.25 -35.79
CA LYS A 383 0.97 3.22 -36.15
C LYS A 383 -0.44 3.68 -35.79
N ASP A 384 -1.43 3.39 -36.65
CA ASP A 384 -2.85 3.66 -36.42
C ASP A 384 -3.47 2.54 -35.58
N PHE A 385 -3.31 2.62 -34.27
CA PHE A 385 -3.83 1.62 -33.33
C PHE A 385 -5.36 1.59 -33.30
N ARG A 386 -5.93 0.37 -33.20
CA ARG A 386 -7.38 0.12 -33.21
C ARG A 386 -7.90 -0.49 -31.93
N LEU A 387 -7.02 -1.02 -31.09
CA LEU A 387 -7.32 -1.59 -29.79
C LEU A 387 -6.33 -1.04 -28.78
N LEU A 388 -6.81 -0.57 -27.63
CA LEU A 388 -6.00 -0.05 -26.55
C LEU A 388 -6.12 -0.92 -25.30
N LEU A 389 -5.01 -1.53 -24.93
CA LEU A 389 -4.85 -2.20 -23.65
C LEU A 389 -4.04 -1.29 -22.73
N THR A 390 -4.32 -1.34 -21.43
CA THR A 390 -3.55 -0.60 -20.42
C THR A 390 -3.24 -1.46 -19.20
N HIS A 391 -2.07 -1.22 -18.57
CA HIS A 391 -1.77 -1.66 -17.21
C HIS A 391 -1.07 -0.53 -16.47
N ILE A 392 -1.68 -0.04 -15.40
CA ILE A 392 -1.12 1.02 -14.57
C ILE A 392 -0.72 0.40 -13.24
N ALA A 393 0.58 0.31 -12.96
CA ALA A 393 1.11 -0.30 -11.74
C ALA A 393 2.52 0.21 -11.43
N ARG A 394 2.94 0.10 -10.17
CA ARG A 394 4.33 0.35 -9.78
C ARG A 394 5.27 -0.72 -10.34
N ASP A 395 6.54 -0.38 -10.55
CA ASP A 395 7.58 -1.34 -10.93
C ASP A 395 7.98 -2.21 -9.72
N GLU A 396 7.09 -3.14 -9.39
CA GLU A 396 7.26 -4.14 -8.33
C GLU A 396 7.02 -5.55 -8.88
N VAL A 397 7.81 -6.51 -8.42
CA VAL A 397 7.70 -7.91 -8.86
C VAL A 397 6.29 -8.45 -8.63
N CYS A 398 5.67 -8.11 -7.50
CA CYS A 398 4.33 -8.57 -7.16
C CYS A 398 3.23 -8.08 -8.14
N LYS A 399 3.49 -7.07 -8.97
CA LYS A 399 2.54 -6.58 -9.98
C LYS A 399 2.49 -7.45 -11.25
N GLY A 400 3.46 -8.32 -11.47
CA GLY A 400 3.41 -9.33 -12.52
C GLY A 400 3.38 -8.79 -13.96
N LEU A 401 4.00 -7.64 -14.22
CA LEU A 401 3.97 -6.97 -15.54
C LEU A 401 4.45 -7.86 -16.69
N TRP A 402 5.33 -8.82 -16.41
CA TRP A 402 5.77 -9.77 -17.45
C TRP A 402 4.66 -10.71 -17.94
N ARG A 403 3.61 -10.98 -17.14
CA ARG A 403 2.46 -11.79 -17.51
C ARG A 403 1.63 -11.14 -18.62
N ASP A 404 1.65 -9.80 -18.68
CA ASP A 404 0.97 -9.07 -19.74
C ASP A 404 1.64 -9.31 -21.09
N VAL A 405 2.98 -9.44 -21.11
CA VAL A 405 3.71 -9.79 -22.33
C VAL A 405 3.30 -11.19 -22.80
N ASP A 406 3.11 -12.15 -21.87
CA ASP A 406 2.63 -13.49 -22.21
C ASP A 406 1.22 -13.46 -22.80
N VAL A 407 0.30 -12.68 -22.20
CA VAL A 407 -1.05 -12.47 -22.77
C VAL A 407 -0.97 -11.84 -24.16
N CYS A 408 -0.08 -10.86 -24.36
CA CYS A 408 0.13 -10.23 -25.67
C CYS A 408 0.66 -11.20 -26.74
N GLU A 409 1.50 -12.19 -26.37
CA GLU A 409 1.94 -13.25 -27.30
C GLU A 409 0.75 -14.03 -27.87
N HIS A 410 -0.23 -14.38 -27.02
CA HIS A 410 -1.44 -15.06 -27.47
C HIS A 410 -2.41 -14.12 -28.20
N LEU A 411 -2.62 -12.89 -27.70
CA LEU A 411 -3.46 -11.89 -28.37
C LEU A 411 -2.96 -11.57 -29.78
N ALA A 412 -1.65 -11.55 -29.98
CA ALA A 412 -1.06 -11.30 -31.30
C ALA A 412 -1.48 -12.33 -32.34
N THR A 413 -1.79 -13.56 -31.94
CA THR A 413 -2.30 -14.62 -32.84
C THR A 413 -3.83 -14.62 -32.94
N LEU A 414 -4.53 -14.35 -31.85
CA LEU A 414 -5.99 -14.49 -31.74
C LEU A 414 -6.77 -13.27 -32.24
N LEU A 415 -6.16 -12.06 -32.17
CA LEU A 415 -6.85 -10.84 -32.59
C LEU A 415 -7.11 -10.86 -34.11
N PRO A 416 -8.35 -10.55 -34.53
CA PRO A 416 -8.68 -10.45 -35.94
C PRO A 416 -8.04 -9.20 -36.58
N PRO A 417 -7.82 -9.19 -37.91
CA PRO A 417 -7.12 -8.10 -38.61
C PRO A 417 -7.71 -6.70 -38.37
N GLU A 418 -9.03 -6.59 -38.22
CA GLU A 418 -9.73 -5.33 -37.97
C GLU A 418 -9.43 -4.71 -36.59
N ARG A 419 -8.86 -5.50 -35.67
CA ARG A 419 -8.42 -5.03 -34.34
C ARG A 419 -6.92 -4.70 -34.28
N LYS A 420 -6.21 -4.92 -35.37
CA LYS A 420 -4.78 -4.62 -35.48
C LYS A 420 -4.54 -3.34 -36.31
N PRO A 421 -3.48 -2.58 -36.02
CA PRO A 421 -2.56 -2.81 -34.89
C PRO A 421 -3.19 -2.50 -33.53
N ALA A 422 -2.78 -3.27 -32.50
CA ALA A 422 -3.16 -3.10 -31.11
C ALA A 422 -2.00 -2.50 -30.29
N LEU A 423 -2.31 -1.77 -29.23
CA LEU A 423 -1.34 -1.15 -28.33
C LEU A 423 -1.59 -1.58 -26.89
N LEU A 424 -0.57 -2.06 -26.22
CA LEU A 424 -0.55 -2.14 -24.75
C LEU A 424 0.32 -1.00 -24.19
N MET A 425 -0.27 -0.10 -23.41
CA MET A 425 0.46 0.90 -22.63
C MET A 425 0.63 0.39 -21.20
N MET A 426 1.86 0.04 -20.83
CA MET A 426 2.24 -0.23 -19.45
C MET A 426 2.75 1.05 -18.81
N VAL A 427 1.95 1.61 -17.90
CA VAL A 427 2.28 2.85 -17.19
C VAL A 427 2.84 2.48 -15.82
N THR A 428 4.10 2.78 -15.59
CA THR A 428 4.78 2.49 -14.33
C THR A 428 5.75 3.61 -13.96
N GLU A 429 6.23 3.62 -12.74
CA GLU A 429 7.17 4.62 -12.25
C GLU A 429 8.56 4.01 -12.13
N TRP A 430 9.57 4.68 -12.69
CA TRP A 430 10.96 4.28 -12.53
C TRP A 430 11.93 5.47 -12.52
N ASN A 431 13.08 5.25 -11.88
CA ASN A 431 14.20 6.16 -11.96
C ASN A 431 15.00 5.90 -13.24
N GLU A 432 15.02 6.86 -14.16
CA GLU A 432 15.77 6.77 -15.43
C GLU A 432 17.27 6.51 -15.23
N ALA A 433 17.84 7.10 -14.18
CA ALA A 433 19.28 6.97 -13.90
C ALA A 433 19.66 5.61 -13.26
N ASP A 434 18.71 4.93 -12.61
CA ASP A 434 18.97 3.64 -11.92
C ASP A 434 17.69 2.76 -11.95
N PRO A 435 17.32 2.23 -13.12
CA PRO A 435 16.15 1.36 -13.24
C PRO A 435 16.35 0.06 -12.46
N SER A 436 15.28 -0.50 -11.93
CA SER A 436 15.30 -1.76 -11.19
C SER A 436 15.72 -2.95 -12.09
N ASP A 437 16.19 -4.05 -11.47
CA ASP A 437 16.47 -5.29 -12.23
C ASP A 437 15.18 -5.85 -12.86
N ASN A 438 14.03 -5.70 -12.16
CA ASN A 438 12.72 -6.08 -12.67
C ASN A 438 12.37 -5.32 -13.95
N LEU A 439 12.52 -4.01 -13.95
CA LEU A 439 12.27 -3.18 -15.13
C LEU A 439 13.23 -3.50 -16.28
N ARG A 440 14.52 -3.74 -16.00
CA ARG A 440 15.49 -4.14 -17.03
C ARG A 440 15.09 -5.44 -17.70
N ALA A 441 14.67 -6.43 -16.91
CA ALA A 441 14.17 -7.71 -17.44
C ALA A 441 12.88 -7.52 -18.26
N LEU A 442 11.96 -6.68 -17.77
CA LEU A 442 10.71 -6.36 -18.48
C LEU A 442 11.00 -5.66 -19.82
N LYS A 443 11.88 -4.64 -19.84
CA LYS A 443 12.31 -3.94 -21.08
C LYS A 443 12.86 -4.94 -22.11
N THR A 444 13.74 -5.84 -21.70
CA THR A 444 14.31 -6.86 -22.59
C THR A 444 13.22 -7.74 -23.23
N ARG A 445 12.20 -8.14 -22.44
CA ARG A 445 11.08 -8.94 -22.96
C ARG A 445 10.19 -8.15 -23.92
N VAL A 446 9.90 -6.89 -23.58
CA VAL A 446 9.11 -6.00 -24.42
C VAL A 446 9.81 -5.74 -25.75
N ASP A 447 11.12 -5.47 -25.75
CA ASP A 447 11.92 -5.26 -26.95
C ASP A 447 11.91 -6.52 -27.85
N ALA A 448 12.10 -7.70 -27.26
CA ALA A 448 12.04 -8.97 -27.97
C ALA A 448 10.64 -9.25 -28.54
N PHE A 449 9.56 -8.87 -27.85
CA PHE A 449 8.19 -8.97 -28.35
C PHE A 449 7.96 -8.01 -29.53
N ASN A 450 8.30 -6.74 -29.37
CA ASN A 450 8.08 -5.72 -30.41
C ASN A 450 8.88 -5.99 -31.68
N ALA A 451 10.06 -6.61 -31.57
CA ALA A 451 10.88 -7.01 -32.71
C ALA A 451 10.21 -8.04 -33.65
N LYS A 452 9.17 -8.77 -33.17
CA LYS A 452 8.42 -9.75 -33.99
C LYS A 452 7.41 -9.11 -34.94
N ASP A 453 7.08 -7.82 -34.76
CA ASP A 453 6.08 -7.03 -35.52
C ASP A 453 4.75 -7.77 -35.76
N THR A 454 4.18 -8.27 -34.71
CA THR A 454 2.98 -9.15 -34.74
C THR A 454 1.66 -8.42 -35.00
N GLY A 455 1.71 -7.10 -35.19
CA GLY A 455 0.52 -6.25 -35.23
C GLY A 455 0.00 -5.87 -33.82
N LEU A 456 0.74 -6.20 -32.76
CA LEU A 456 0.57 -5.66 -31.41
C LEU A 456 1.87 -5.00 -30.99
N HIS A 457 1.79 -3.85 -30.31
CA HIS A 457 2.94 -3.10 -29.79
C HIS A 457 2.80 -2.92 -28.30
N ILE A 458 3.88 -3.08 -27.54
CA ILE A 458 3.92 -2.83 -26.11
C ILE A 458 4.78 -1.59 -25.86
N ALA A 459 4.20 -0.57 -25.21
CA ALA A 459 4.87 0.66 -24.84
C ALA A 459 5.02 0.75 -23.32
N LEU A 460 6.24 0.97 -22.84
CA LEU A 460 6.51 1.30 -21.44
C LEU A 460 6.50 2.83 -21.28
N VAL A 461 5.65 3.33 -20.37
CA VAL A 461 5.46 4.76 -20.12
C VAL A 461 5.81 5.08 -18.68
N ASN A 462 6.76 6.01 -18.48
CA ASN A 462 7.18 6.43 -17.15
C ASN A 462 6.21 7.46 -16.55
N GLN A 463 5.55 7.11 -15.46
CA GLN A 463 4.54 7.95 -14.82
C GLN A 463 5.04 9.32 -14.34
N PRO A 464 6.25 9.52 -13.79
CA PRO A 464 6.76 10.84 -13.42
C PRO A 464 6.90 11.81 -14.58
N THR A 465 7.08 11.30 -15.80
CA THR A 465 7.14 12.14 -17.02
C THR A 465 5.76 12.34 -17.64
N TRP A 466 4.72 11.76 -17.04
CA TRP A 466 3.36 11.69 -17.56
C TRP A 466 2.75 13.05 -17.70
N PRO A 467 2.76 14.14 -17.25
CA PRO A 467 2.03 15.29 -17.78
C PRO A 467 2.84 16.15 -18.75
N ALA A 468 4.18 16.05 -18.74
CA ALA A 468 5.00 16.91 -19.58
C ALA A 468 4.94 16.45 -21.06
N GLY A 469 4.01 17.03 -21.82
CA GLY A 469 3.89 16.79 -23.26
C GLY A 469 2.80 15.81 -23.69
N LEU A 470 1.93 15.35 -22.78
CA LEU A 470 0.74 14.59 -23.14
C LEU A 470 -0.48 15.50 -23.24
N ASP A 471 -1.22 15.36 -24.34
CA ASP A 471 -2.48 16.12 -24.57
C ASP A 471 -3.69 15.48 -23.86
N PHE A 472 -3.49 14.46 -23.00
CA PHE A 472 -4.55 13.72 -22.32
C PHE A 472 -4.23 13.46 -20.84
N THR A 473 -5.27 13.30 -20.05
CA THR A 473 -5.21 13.04 -18.61
C THR A 473 -5.20 11.54 -18.30
N ARG A 474 -4.94 11.15 -17.03
CA ARG A 474 -5.12 9.78 -16.55
C ARG A 474 -6.57 9.30 -16.73
N ASP A 475 -7.55 10.18 -16.47
CA ASP A 475 -8.97 9.87 -16.68
C ASP A 475 -9.28 9.64 -18.16
N ASP A 476 -8.67 10.41 -19.07
CA ASP A 476 -8.80 10.17 -20.51
C ASP A 476 -8.24 8.79 -20.90
N LEU A 477 -7.12 8.36 -20.29
CA LEU A 477 -6.59 7.03 -20.53
C LEU A 477 -7.55 5.93 -20.07
N HIS A 478 -8.12 6.04 -18.86
CA HIS A 478 -9.11 5.08 -18.37
C HIS A 478 -10.35 5.03 -19.27
N ARG A 479 -10.87 6.20 -19.71
CA ARG A 479 -11.99 6.27 -20.67
C ARG A 479 -11.65 5.61 -22.00
N ALA A 480 -10.43 5.83 -22.49
CA ALA A 480 -9.98 5.31 -23.79
C ALA A 480 -9.72 3.78 -23.78
N THR A 481 -9.50 3.20 -22.61
CA THR A 481 -9.11 1.81 -22.45
C THR A 481 -10.21 0.84 -22.91
N ASP A 482 -9.83 -0.12 -23.76
CA ASP A 482 -10.68 -1.24 -24.15
C ASP A 482 -10.48 -2.43 -23.21
N VAL A 483 -9.23 -2.71 -22.82
CA VAL A 483 -8.85 -3.81 -21.93
C VAL A 483 -7.88 -3.29 -20.88
N SER A 484 -8.24 -3.42 -19.59
CA SER A 484 -7.34 -3.12 -18.47
C SER A 484 -6.74 -4.42 -17.94
N LEU A 485 -5.42 -4.52 -17.92
CA LEU A 485 -4.71 -5.68 -17.38
C LEU A 485 -4.34 -5.44 -15.90
N GLY A 486 -4.45 -6.51 -15.08
CA GLY A 486 -4.11 -6.46 -13.66
C GLY A 486 -3.78 -7.86 -13.15
N GLN A 487 -2.58 -8.38 -13.49
CA GLN A 487 -2.19 -9.76 -13.26
C GLN A 487 -1.23 -9.93 -12.06
N SER A 488 -1.48 -9.16 -10.99
CA SER A 488 -0.62 -9.15 -9.80
C SER A 488 -0.51 -10.54 -9.13
N LEU A 489 0.67 -10.84 -8.58
CA LEU A 489 0.90 -12.01 -7.72
C LEU A 489 0.41 -11.76 -6.31
N TYR A 490 0.54 -10.52 -5.84
CA TYR A 490 0.03 -10.02 -4.57
C TYR A 490 -0.71 -8.70 -4.81
N GLU A 491 -1.93 -8.64 -4.32
CA GLU A 491 -2.75 -7.43 -4.38
C GLU A 491 -3.74 -7.43 -3.22
N SER A 492 -3.46 -6.64 -2.20
CA SER A 492 -4.31 -6.57 -1.00
C SER A 492 -5.73 -6.13 -1.30
N TYR A 493 -5.87 -5.17 -2.23
CA TYR A 493 -7.16 -4.78 -2.79
C TYR A 493 -7.10 -4.67 -4.32
N GLY A 494 -6.41 -3.68 -4.90
CA GLY A 494 -6.22 -3.53 -6.34
C GLY A 494 -7.14 -2.51 -6.98
N LEU A 495 -7.18 -1.28 -6.46
CA LEU A 495 -7.98 -0.19 -7.03
C LEU A 495 -7.68 0.04 -8.51
N ALA A 496 -6.40 0.05 -8.90
CA ALA A 496 -5.99 0.27 -10.28
C ALA A 496 -6.59 -0.75 -11.27
N GLN A 497 -6.93 -1.96 -10.81
CA GLN A 497 -7.59 -2.98 -11.64
C GLN A 497 -9.08 -2.67 -11.90
N LEU A 498 -9.66 -1.72 -11.15
CA LEU A 498 -11.06 -1.34 -11.22
C LEU A 498 -11.31 0.02 -11.90
N GLU A 499 -10.29 0.87 -12.00
CA GLU A 499 -10.45 2.27 -12.41
C GLU A 499 -11.06 2.40 -13.82
N ALA A 500 -10.71 1.52 -14.75
CA ALA A 500 -11.28 1.52 -16.10
C ALA A 500 -12.64 0.79 -16.22
N LEU A 501 -13.09 0.09 -15.17
CA LEU A 501 -14.32 -0.70 -15.18
C LEU A 501 -15.55 0.16 -15.47
N GLY A 502 -15.69 1.29 -14.75
CA GLY A 502 -16.79 2.24 -14.95
C GLY A 502 -16.77 2.94 -16.33
N CYS A 503 -15.63 2.88 -17.03
CA CYS A 503 -15.48 3.38 -18.40
C CYS A 503 -15.78 2.30 -19.48
N GLY A 504 -16.26 1.12 -19.06
CA GLY A 504 -16.66 0.05 -19.98
C GLY A 504 -15.49 -0.77 -20.52
N ALA A 505 -14.34 -0.78 -19.85
CA ALA A 505 -13.24 -1.66 -20.20
C ALA A 505 -13.55 -3.12 -19.80
N ILE A 506 -12.92 -4.05 -20.50
CA ILE A 506 -12.78 -5.43 -20.04
C ILE A 506 -11.61 -5.44 -19.05
N CYS A 507 -11.88 -5.73 -17.78
CA CYS A 507 -10.86 -5.76 -16.72
C CYS A 507 -10.38 -7.19 -16.48
N VAL A 508 -9.10 -7.43 -16.74
CA VAL A 508 -8.42 -8.67 -16.36
C VAL A 508 -7.94 -8.50 -14.92
N ILE A 509 -8.52 -9.25 -13.99
CA ILE A 509 -8.31 -9.10 -12.56
C ILE A 509 -7.57 -10.32 -12.03
N SER A 510 -6.54 -10.07 -11.21
CA SER A 510 -5.81 -11.16 -10.57
C SER A 510 -6.67 -11.99 -9.62
N GLY A 511 -6.49 -13.31 -9.66
CA GLY A 511 -7.04 -14.23 -8.67
C GLY A 511 -6.60 -13.94 -7.23
N ALA A 512 -5.45 -13.30 -7.06
CA ALA A 512 -4.89 -12.87 -5.78
C ALA A 512 -5.44 -11.49 -5.30
N SER A 513 -6.18 -10.76 -6.15
CA SER A 513 -6.70 -9.43 -5.80
C SER A 513 -7.82 -9.48 -4.78
N GLY A 514 -7.73 -8.64 -3.74
CA GLY A 514 -8.80 -8.46 -2.77
C GLY A 514 -10.07 -7.90 -3.40
N ALA A 515 -9.96 -7.03 -4.41
CA ALA A 515 -11.09 -6.47 -5.15
C ALA A 515 -11.90 -7.55 -5.89
N ARG A 516 -11.26 -8.62 -6.35
CA ARG A 516 -11.96 -9.75 -6.97
C ARG A 516 -13.05 -10.31 -6.04
N ARG A 517 -12.74 -10.52 -4.75
CA ARG A 517 -13.74 -11.04 -3.81
C ARG A 517 -14.91 -10.07 -3.60
N ALA A 518 -14.65 -8.77 -3.60
CA ALA A 518 -15.70 -7.75 -3.51
C ALA A 518 -16.58 -7.75 -4.77
N LEU A 519 -15.98 -7.80 -5.96
CA LEU A 519 -16.69 -7.91 -7.25
C LEU A 519 -17.54 -9.18 -7.31
N LYS A 520 -16.97 -10.33 -6.95
CA LYS A 520 -17.69 -11.60 -6.90
C LYS A 520 -18.94 -11.51 -6.04
N ALA A 521 -18.83 -10.94 -4.84
CA ALA A 521 -19.97 -10.75 -3.94
C ALA A 521 -21.04 -9.80 -4.54
N VAL A 522 -20.62 -8.77 -5.31
CA VAL A 522 -21.57 -7.90 -6.02
C VAL A 522 -22.27 -8.65 -7.15
N CYS A 523 -21.55 -9.40 -7.97
CA CYS A 523 -22.12 -10.21 -9.05
C CYS A 523 -23.13 -11.25 -8.51
N GLU A 524 -22.76 -11.97 -7.45
CA GLU A 524 -23.64 -12.98 -6.81
C GLU A 524 -24.95 -12.37 -6.30
N ARG A 525 -24.92 -11.17 -5.70
CA ARG A 525 -26.13 -10.43 -5.32
C ARG A 525 -27.02 -10.05 -6.50
N GLN A 526 -26.46 -9.97 -7.69
CA GLN A 526 -27.19 -9.73 -8.95
C GLN A 526 -27.65 -11.04 -9.63
N GLY A 527 -27.38 -12.19 -9.05
CA GLY A 527 -27.69 -13.50 -9.64
C GLY A 527 -26.76 -13.88 -10.80
N LEU A 528 -25.60 -13.22 -10.91
CA LEU A 528 -24.60 -13.48 -11.94
C LEU A 528 -23.37 -14.16 -11.35
N SER A 529 -22.71 -15.01 -12.12
CA SER A 529 -21.35 -15.44 -11.77
C SER A 529 -20.35 -14.41 -12.25
N GLU A 530 -19.23 -14.27 -11.54
CA GLU A 530 -18.09 -13.45 -11.93
C GLU A 530 -17.65 -13.77 -13.38
N ALA A 531 -17.60 -15.05 -13.74
CA ALA A 531 -17.20 -15.50 -15.07
C ALA A 531 -18.19 -15.13 -16.18
N ALA A 532 -19.46 -14.90 -15.85
CA ALA A 532 -20.50 -14.49 -16.81
C ALA A 532 -20.54 -12.98 -17.03
N HIS A 533 -19.89 -12.17 -16.16
CA HIS A 533 -19.93 -10.73 -16.30
C HIS A 533 -19.10 -10.26 -17.52
N PRO A 534 -19.66 -9.45 -18.44
CA PRO A 534 -19.00 -9.15 -19.70
C PRO A 534 -17.70 -8.33 -19.56
N ASN A 535 -17.59 -7.52 -18.50
CA ASN A 535 -16.42 -6.70 -18.24
C ASN A 535 -15.33 -7.40 -17.41
N LEU A 536 -15.51 -8.66 -16.95
CA LEU A 536 -14.56 -9.30 -16.04
C LEU A 536 -13.90 -10.53 -16.67
N VAL A 537 -12.59 -10.59 -16.57
CA VAL A 537 -11.76 -11.78 -16.87
C VAL A 537 -10.85 -12.03 -15.67
N VAL A 538 -10.82 -13.26 -15.16
CA VAL A 538 -9.97 -13.61 -14.02
C VAL A 538 -8.68 -14.28 -14.49
N SER A 539 -7.54 -13.71 -14.08
CA SER A 539 -6.22 -14.31 -14.25
C SER A 539 -5.81 -15.01 -12.96
N ASP A 540 -5.87 -16.35 -12.91
CA ASP A 540 -5.58 -17.13 -11.70
C ASP A 540 -4.74 -18.38 -12.03
N PRO A 541 -3.39 -18.22 -12.16
CA PRO A 541 -2.51 -19.35 -12.47
C PRO A 541 -2.56 -20.47 -11.42
N VAL A 542 -2.86 -20.11 -10.15
CA VAL A 542 -2.98 -21.09 -9.07
C VAL A 542 -4.24 -21.95 -9.24
N ALA A 543 -5.37 -21.33 -9.59
CA ALA A 543 -6.59 -22.06 -9.88
C ALA A 543 -6.44 -22.95 -11.14
N ASP A 544 -5.84 -22.42 -12.18
CA ASP A 544 -5.58 -23.16 -13.42
C ASP A 544 -4.63 -24.35 -13.20
N ALA A 545 -3.58 -24.18 -12.38
CA ALA A 545 -2.69 -25.27 -11.97
C ALA A 545 -3.43 -26.37 -11.18
N ARG A 546 -4.32 -25.99 -10.26
CA ARG A 546 -5.14 -26.95 -9.52
C ARG A 546 -6.12 -27.70 -10.42
N ALA A 547 -6.77 -27.00 -11.33
CA ALA A 547 -7.69 -27.61 -12.30
C ALA A 547 -6.96 -28.63 -13.20
N ALA A 548 -5.68 -28.39 -13.50
CA ALA A 548 -4.81 -29.32 -14.21
C ALA A 548 -4.28 -30.49 -13.34
N GLY A 549 -4.71 -30.60 -12.09
CA GLY A 549 -4.29 -31.66 -11.18
C GLY A 549 -2.87 -31.50 -10.60
N LEU A 550 -2.28 -30.31 -10.74
CA LEU A 550 -0.97 -30.02 -10.21
C LEU A 550 -1.07 -29.72 -8.71
N ALA A 551 -0.59 -30.62 -7.89
CA ALA A 551 -0.44 -30.52 -6.44
C ALA A 551 -1.75 -30.45 -5.60
N HIS A 552 -1.91 -31.40 -4.69
CA HIS A 552 -3.06 -31.51 -3.80
C HIS A 552 -2.71 -31.23 -2.34
N SER A 553 -1.42 -31.20 -1.97
CA SER A 553 -0.96 -30.92 -0.61
C SER A 553 -0.05 -29.69 -0.56
N MET A 554 0.11 -29.15 0.64
CA MET A 554 0.98 -28.01 0.90
C MET A 554 2.45 -28.34 0.59
N GLU A 555 2.89 -29.54 0.94
CA GLU A 555 4.24 -30.05 0.67
C GLU A 555 4.51 -30.12 -0.84
N THR A 556 3.55 -30.64 -1.61
CA THR A 556 3.68 -30.71 -3.08
C THR A 556 3.71 -29.32 -3.70
N TRP A 557 2.92 -28.34 -3.20
CA TRP A 557 3.01 -26.96 -3.67
C TRP A 557 4.35 -26.31 -3.37
N LYS A 558 4.89 -26.52 -2.16
CA LYS A 558 6.23 -26.00 -1.80
C LYS A 558 7.33 -26.59 -2.69
N ALA A 559 7.20 -27.86 -3.05
CA ALA A 559 8.16 -28.59 -3.86
C ALA A 559 8.01 -28.38 -5.37
N LEU A 560 6.97 -27.67 -5.87
CA LEU A 560 6.75 -27.45 -7.29
C LEU A 560 7.93 -26.72 -7.95
N PRO A 561 8.52 -27.27 -9.02
CA PRO A 561 9.55 -26.59 -9.79
C PRO A 561 9.04 -25.28 -10.41
N ALA A 562 9.91 -24.28 -10.50
CA ALA A 562 9.57 -23.01 -11.15
C ALA A 562 9.10 -23.16 -12.61
N SER A 563 9.62 -24.17 -13.32
CA SER A 563 9.19 -24.49 -14.69
C SER A 563 7.72 -24.92 -14.77
N VAL A 564 7.23 -25.68 -13.79
CA VAL A 564 5.83 -26.13 -13.73
C VAL A 564 4.90 -24.94 -13.43
N LEU A 565 5.31 -24.05 -12.53
CA LEU A 565 4.57 -22.81 -12.26
C LEU A 565 4.54 -21.92 -13.50
N ARG A 566 5.66 -21.80 -14.20
CA ARG A 566 5.75 -21.03 -15.44
C ARG A 566 4.82 -21.57 -16.52
N GLU A 567 4.73 -22.89 -16.66
CA GLU A 567 3.78 -23.52 -17.59
C GLU A 567 2.32 -23.21 -17.22
N ALA A 568 1.98 -23.22 -15.94
CA ALA A 568 0.65 -22.81 -15.48
C ALA A 568 0.35 -21.34 -15.81
N GLU A 569 1.32 -20.43 -15.62
CA GLU A 569 1.20 -19.03 -16.01
C GLU A 569 0.94 -18.86 -17.52
N LEU A 570 1.65 -19.60 -18.38
CA LEU A 570 1.47 -19.54 -19.82
C LEU A 570 0.09 -20.05 -20.25
N ARG A 571 -0.40 -21.14 -19.67
CA ARG A 571 -1.78 -21.61 -19.91
C ARG A 571 -2.82 -20.58 -19.47
N THR A 572 -2.58 -19.91 -18.33
CA THR A 572 -3.45 -18.82 -17.88
C THR A 572 -3.44 -17.67 -18.86
N ALA A 573 -2.27 -17.30 -19.40
CA ALA A 573 -2.15 -16.22 -20.39
C ALA A 573 -2.92 -16.54 -21.68
N GLU A 574 -2.85 -17.79 -22.17
CA GLU A 574 -3.62 -18.27 -23.31
C GLU A 574 -5.13 -18.12 -23.04
N ARG A 575 -5.64 -18.69 -21.95
CA ARG A 575 -7.05 -18.59 -21.56
C ARG A 575 -7.51 -17.15 -21.39
N VAL A 576 -6.71 -16.29 -20.76
CA VAL A 576 -7.02 -14.87 -20.59
C VAL A 576 -7.14 -14.18 -21.94
N ALA A 577 -6.23 -14.46 -22.87
CA ALA A 577 -6.27 -13.90 -24.22
C ALA A 577 -7.53 -14.33 -24.99
N GLU A 578 -7.91 -15.61 -24.92
CA GLU A 578 -9.15 -16.14 -25.52
C GLU A 578 -10.39 -15.46 -24.93
N GLU A 579 -10.45 -15.33 -23.60
CA GLU A 579 -11.55 -14.70 -22.90
C GLU A 579 -11.67 -13.19 -23.23
N VAL A 580 -10.55 -12.48 -23.35
CA VAL A 580 -10.50 -11.09 -23.78
C VAL A 580 -11.06 -10.97 -25.21
N VAL A 581 -10.55 -11.74 -26.16
CA VAL A 581 -11.00 -11.70 -27.57
C VAL A 581 -12.49 -11.99 -27.67
N ARG A 582 -13.00 -12.99 -26.95
CA ARG A 582 -14.42 -13.36 -26.91
C ARG A 582 -15.33 -12.23 -26.42
N ARG A 583 -14.84 -11.36 -25.51
CA ARG A 583 -15.60 -10.26 -24.91
C ARG A 583 -15.42 -8.92 -25.62
N LEU A 584 -14.48 -8.81 -26.57
CA LEU A 584 -14.33 -7.56 -27.34
C LEU A 584 -15.62 -7.22 -28.07
N PRO A 585 -16.14 -5.98 -27.94
CA PRO A 585 -17.40 -5.58 -28.59
C PRO A 585 -17.23 -5.62 -30.11
N ARG A 586 -18.16 -6.21 -30.82
CA ARG A 586 -18.13 -6.31 -32.27
C ARG A 586 -18.50 -5.00 -32.96
N ASP A 587 -19.33 -4.21 -32.29
CA ASP A 587 -19.84 -2.93 -32.78
C ASP A 587 -20.07 -1.92 -31.64
N ALA A 588 -20.51 -0.72 -32.00
CA ALA A 588 -20.79 0.36 -31.06
C ALA A 588 -21.95 0.03 -30.09
N HIS A 589 -22.89 -0.84 -30.48
CA HIS A 589 -23.98 -1.24 -29.61
C HIS A 589 -23.47 -2.10 -28.45
N GLU A 590 -22.67 -3.11 -28.76
CA GLU A 590 -22.02 -3.95 -27.75
C GLU A 590 -21.05 -3.13 -26.88
N GLY A 591 -20.37 -2.14 -27.47
CA GLY A 591 -19.52 -1.20 -26.72
C GLY A 591 -20.29 -0.38 -25.67
N ARG A 592 -21.48 0.14 -26.05
CA ARG A 592 -22.37 0.83 -25.10
C ARG A 592 -22.90 -0.10 -24.03
N LEU A 593 -23.15 -1.35 -24.35
CA LEU A 593 -23.57 -2.36 -23.36
C LEU A 593 -22.46 -2.65 -22.34
N LEU A 594 -21.20 -2.80 -22.80
CA LEU A 594 -20.04 -2.92 -21.89
C LEU A 594 -19.89 -1.69 -20.98
N LEU A 595 -20.11 -0.48 -21.54
CA LEU A 595 -20.07 0.73 -20.73
C LEU A 595 -21.16 0.72 -19.64
N ALA A 596 -22.39 0.39 -20.00
CA ALA A 596 -23.51 0.35 -19.06
C ALA A 596 -23.32 -0.72 -17.95
N THR A 597 -22.87 -1.93 -18.33
CA THR A 597 -22.65 -3.03 -17.36
C THR A 597 -21.44 -2.77 -16.47
N GLY A 598 -20.37 -2.21 -17.02
CA GLY A 598 -19.18 -1.82 -16.26
C GLY A 598 -19.49 -0.70 -15.25
N TRP A 599 -20.27 0.32 -15.68
CA TRP A 599 -20.73 1.38 -14.79
C TRP A 599 -21.58 0.84 -13.63
N ALA A 600 -22.59 0.02 -13.93
CA ALA A 600 -23.49 -0.54 -12.92
C ALA A 600 -22.75 -1.39 -11.88
N LEU A 601 -21.68 -2.09 -12.26
CA LEU A 601 -20.84 -2.84 -11.33
C LEU A 601 -19.92 -1.93 -10.51
N SER A 602 -19.31 -0.92 -11.17
CA SER A 602 -18.38 0.03 -10.55
C SER A 602 -19.09 0.90 -9.50
N GLU A 603 -20.32 1.36 -9.77
CA GLU A 603 -21.12 2.18 -8.86
C GLU A 603 -21.42 1.46 -7.53
N ARG A 604 -21.50 0.11 -7.52
CA ARG A 604 -21.70 -0.69 -6.31
C ARG A 604 -20.50 -0.74 -5.38
N LEU A 605 -19.34 -0.32 -5.86
CA LEU A 605 -18.09 -0.23 -5.11
C LEU A 605 -17.78 1.22 -4.69
N HIS A 606 -18.75 2.14 -4.77
CA HIS A 606 -18.55 3.54 -4.42
C HIS A 606 -18.23 3.73 -2.93
N TRP A 607 -17.44 4.76 -2.61
CA TRP A 607 -16.99 5.04 -1.24
C TRP A 607 -18.11 5.32 -0.25
N GLU A 608 -19.14 6.08 -0.62
CA GLU A 608 -20.18 6.56 0.32
C GLU A 608 -20.91 5.43 1.05
N PRO A 609 -21.49 4.41 0.37
CA PRO A 609 -22.13 3.31 1.08
C PRO A 609 -21.15 2.51 1.93
N LEU A 610 -19.90 2.31 1.46
CA LEU A 610 -18.89 1.55 2.21
C LEU A 610 -18.47 2.29 3.49
N ILE A 611 -18.31 3.61 3.42
CA ILE A 611 -18.02 4.43 4.60
C ILE A 611 -19.15 4.29 5.62
N ARG A 612 -20.39 4.53 5.21
CA ARG A 612 -21.54 4.52 6.11
C ARG A 612 -21.82 3.14 6.71
N GLU A 613 -21.76 2.08 5.90
CA GLU A 613 -22.21 0.76 6.27
C GLU A 613 -21.13 -0.12 6.92
N GLN A 614 -19.84 0.19 6.68
CA GLN A 614 -18.74 -0.67 7.11
C GLN A 614 -17.64 0.09 7.86
N LEU A 615 -17.14 1.21 7.32
CA LEU A 615 -16.02 1.92 7.95
C LEU A 615 -16.45 2.64 9.24
N LEU A 616 -17.54 3.40 9.22
CA LEU A 616 -18.02 4.11 10.41
C LEU A 616 -18.41 3.15 11.55
N PRO A 617 -19.10 2.02 11.32
CA PRO A 617 -19.30 1.02 12.36
C PRO A 617 -17.99 0.45 12.95
N LEU A 618 -16.93 0.31 12.16
CA LEU A 618 -15.62 -0.12 12.65
C LEU A 618 -14.97 0.95 13.55
N LEU A 619 -15.11 2.23 13.21
CA LEU A 619 -14.42 3.33 13.88
C LEU A 619 -15.19 3.92 15.08
N ARG A 620 -16.53 3.85 15.09
CA ARG A 620 -17.36 4.41 16.17
C ARG A 620 -17.57 3.40 17.29
N PHE A 621 -17.27 3.82 18.51
CA PHE A 621 -17.48 3.04 19.72
C PHE A 621 -18.74 3.54 20.45
N PRO A 622 -19.65 2.65 20.92
CA PRO A 622 -20.75 3.05 21.81
C PRO A 622 -20.20 3.72 23.06
N LYS A 623 -20.90 4.75 23.56
CA LYS A 623 -20.48 5.48 24.78
C LYS A 623 -20.40 4.56 26.02
N GLU A 624 -21.16 3.50 26.06
CA GLU A 624 -21.19 2.50 27.14
C GLU A 624 -19.94 1.61 27.18
N GLU A 625 -19.34 1.30 26.04
CA GLU A 625 -18.06 0.56 25.98
C GLU A 625 -16.88 1.38 26.52
N ALA A 626 -17.04 2.69 26.70
CA ALA A 626 -16.00 3.56 27.24
C ALA A 626 -15.78 3.41 28.76
N GLN A 627 -16.71 2.78 29.50
CA GLN A 627 -16.65 2.67 30.97
C GLN A 627 -16.06 1.33 31.48
N ASP A 628 -15.99 0.29 30.67
CA ASP A 628 -15.69 -1.09 31.15
C ASP A 628 -14.19 -1.50 31.10
N VAL A 629 -13.26 -0.54 30.92
CA VAL A 629 -11.82 -0.83 30.79
C VAL A 629 -11.11 -1.05 32.14
N SER A 630 -11.83 -0.95 33.27
CA SER A 630 -11.23 -1.17 34.61
C SER A 630 -10.86 -2.63 34.91
N ASP A 631 -11.48 -3.60 34.21
CA ASP A 631 -11.34 -5.02 34.56
C ASP A 631 -10.22 -5.76 33.79
N TRP A 632 -9.68 -5.19 32.71
CA TRP A 632 -8.64 -5.85 31.92
C TRP A 632 -7.26 -5.86 32.61
N SER A 633 -6.96 -4.84 33.40
CA SER A 633 -5.70 -4.75 34.17
C SER A 633 -5.62 -5.75 35.34
N ALA A 634 -6.77 -6.25 35.82
CA ALA A 634 -6.82 -7.23 36.90
C ALA A 634 -6.62 -8.68 36.43
N ALA A 635 -6.80 -8.95 35.13
CA ALA A 635 -6.71 -10.32 34.59
C ALA A 635 -5.31 -10.66 34.02
N HIS A 636 -4.42 -9.66 33.82
CA HIS A 636 -3.13 -9.84 33.14
C HIS A 636 -1.98 -9.11 33.86
N GLY A 637 -2.15 -8.72 35.13
CA GLY A 637 -1.13 -8.17 36.01
C GLY A 637 -0.37 -9.25 36.78
#